data_f1d92730c86e640a9261619593371823
#
_entry.id   f1d92730c86e640a9261619593371823
#
_cell.length_a   1.000
_cell.length_b   1.000
_cell.length_c   1.000
_cell.angle_alpha   90.00
_cell.angle_beta   90.00
_cell.angle_gamma   90.00
#
_symmetry.space_group_name_H-M   'P 1'
#
loop_
_entity.id
_entity.type
_entity.pdbx_description
1 polymer ?
#
loop_
_entity_poly.entity_id
_entity_poly.type
_entity_poly.pdbx_seq_one_letter_code
_entity_poly.pdbx_strand_id
1 'polypeptide(L)'
;MLDELYEYAYVVPTFSRFTGVHHDDTQSYEIDSLHKRYLRESQRMYLMEHLFCQHNSSTVQSSSSHCHNIRYYHRIIQSSAERPASTMTQEQDGEASSKSQRAFTWIGSLLTVLSVLVYLIPLLYSNNDEAVLDEMHLIDSVRMNQDVHGTSSLCQVLQNDYWGRPIHANSSHKSWRPFSVLLLRYLSNTGEAGFLTWITMKPILLQRIVNVILHTVTAHLVGSLAPKVFPSNNPWIRKTTQWVAFLLFTLHPAHVEVVANVANRPHVLALLCSLLTVHATRIEVIILAWTIGLLSCETMVFQLPAVLLTATIVRWRVESQRDISSLLVEMIPRYVIWIALTAIYLIGRFLWGTLSIPTALLERAEAPFHDLKGMERVVSYSYIVALHIGKSFGIDPLGFAHEYGYACVDPIQSLADFRLLAPLLILAMIASLIFEIKERRSMGFSLVVITALAWMATLFPISGFVKVGTFIADRMVMPSTVVVSVFGGYAAAVRIVNSKSHRLVLVLLLAFFFVGFWTPRVWQRTKDWTDHKLLFDRTRETCPNSAKNLLQLSKVRSGSGGLQHVDWDKSLELVQQAQQADPYFCRVHFQFAHIYLKQERYRDVEYHLTRAVDCPTSASQALDLWNKYWNAQVDQDAGRKRREKLLKAYEKGKKDAESALQMEAYKKRGQKRNEL
;
A
#
# COMPACT_ATOMS: atom_id res chain seq x y z
N MET A 1 -20.05 14.69 9.13
CA MET A 1 -19.36 13.48 8.60
C MET A 1 -19.76 13.18 7.15
N LEU A 2 -21.07 13.18 6.82
CA LEU A 2 -21.52 13.06 5.43
C LEU A 2 -21.28 14.36 4.63
N ASP A 3 -21.45 15.52 5.23
CA ASP A 3 -21.25 16.82 4.58
C ASP A 3 -19.78 17.17 4.29
N GLU A 4 -18.82 16.74 5.11
CA GLU A 4 -17.40 16.89 4.78
C GLU A 4 -16.89 15.88 3.75
N LEU A 5 -17.49 14.70 3.70
CA LEU A 5 -17.30 13.80 2.57
C LEU A 5 -17.90 14.37 1.29
N TYR A 6 -18.91 15.26 1.40
CA TYR A 6 -19.52 15.96 0.27
C TYR A 6 -18.60 17.04 -0.33
N GLU A 7 -17.84 17.77 0.46
CA GLU A 7 -16.79 18.66 -0.08
C GLU A 7 -15.67 17.90 -0.81
N TYR A 8 -15.37 16.66 -0.38
CA TYR A 8 -14.45 15.77 -1.08
C TYR A 8 -15.11 14.98 -2.23
N ALA A 9 -16.44 14.87 -2.26
CA ALA A 9 -17.20 14.21 -3.35
C ALA A 9 -17.21 14.98 -4.67
N TYR A 10 -16.71 16.22 -4.72
CA TYR A 10 -16.40 16.89 -6.00
C TYR A 10 -15.34 16.16 -6.84
N VAL A 11 -14.77 15.08 -6.32
CA VAL A 11 -13.86 14.20 -7.04
C VAL A 11 -14.59 13.19 -7.95
N VAL A 12 -15.91 12.95 -7.76
CA VAL A 12 -16.69 12.03 -8.62
C VAL A 12 -18.02 12.69 -9.06
N PRO A 13 -18.04 13.45 -10.16
CA PRO A 13 -19.25 14.15 -10.62
C PRO A 13 -20.36 13.26 -11.16
N THR A 14 -20.18 11.96 -11.22
CA THR A 14 -21.09 11.05 -11.95
C THR A 14 -22.20 10.42 -11.12
N PHE A 15 -22.18 10.54 -9.79
CA PHE A 15 -23.20 9.90 -8.95
C PHE A 15 -24.44 10.77 -8.63
N SER A 16 -24.38 12.10 -8.82
CA SER A 16 -25.49 13.00 -8.43
C SER A 16 -26.57 13.21 -9.50
N ARG A 17 -26.44 12.63 -10.70
CA ARG A 17 -27.48 12.77 -11.74
C ARG A 17 -28.62 11.75 -11.66
N PHE A 18 -28.57 10.82 -10.73
CA PHE A 18 -29.64 9.83 -10.54
C PHE A 18 -30.66 10.16 -9.43
N THR A 19 -30.43 11.21 -8.66
CA THR A 19 -31.39 11.69 -7.67
C THR A 19 -31.70 13.15 -7.98
N GLY A 20 -32.84 13.40 -8.65
CA GLY A 20 -33.28 14.75 -9.03
C GLY A 20 -33.60 15.61 -7.79
N VAL A 21 -32.62 16.38 -7.32
CA VAL A 21 -32.82 17.44 -6.32
C VAL A 21 -32.43 18.77 -6.96
N HIS A 22 -33.40 19.65 -7.09
CA HIS A 22 -33.23 21.03 -7.56
C HIS A 22 -32.34 21.83 -6.62
N HIS A 23 -31.36 22.55 -7.18
CA HIS A 23 -30.57 23.54 -6.47
C HIS A 23 -31.33 24.87 -6.38
N ASP A 24 -31.44 25.40 -5.18
CA ASP A 24 -32.09 26.66 -4.85
C ASP A 24 -31.08 27.84 -4.93
N ASP A 25 -31.49 28.94 -5.57
CA ASP A 25 -30.67 30.14 -5.88
C ASP A 25 -30.38 31.06 -4.67
N THR A 26 -30.62 30.60 -3.44
CA THR A 26 -30.55 31.44 -2.22
C THR A 26 -29.13 31.70 -1.69
N GLN A 27 -28.13 30.89 -2.05
CA GLN A 27 -26.76 31.07 -1.54
C GLN A 27 -25.99 32.26 -2.17
N SER A 28 -26.35 32.68 -3.37
CA SER A 28 -25.71 33.82 -4.04
C SER A 28 -26.02 35.17 -3.35
N TYR A 29 -27.20 35.30 -2.77
CA TYR A 29 -27.65 36.54 -2.10
C TYR A 29 -27.02 36.72 -0.70
N GLU A 30 -26.68 35.68 0.01
CA GLU A 30 -26.05 35.78 1.33
C GLU A 30 -24.59 36.26 1.26
N ILE A 31 -23.83 35.81 0.28
CA ILE A 31 -22.42 36.21 0.09
C ILE A 31 -22.34 37.67 -0.29
N ASP A 32 -23.23 38.17 -1.16
CA ASP A 32 -23.27 39.57 -1.56
C ASP A 32 -23.70 40.50 -0.40
N SER A 33 -24.59 40.02 0.47
CA SER A 33 -24.99 40.76 1.69
C SER A 33 -23.88 40.83 2.73
N LEU A 34 -23.11 39.77 2.91
CA LEU A 34 -21.94 39.68 3.81
C LEU A 34 -20.81 40.59 3.30
N HIS A 35 -20.55 40.62 2.00
CA HIS A 35 -19.55 41.50 1.40
C HIS A 35 -19.93 42.98 1.54
N LYS A 36 -21.21 43.33 1.35
CA LYS A 36 -21.72 44.71 1.57
C LYS A 36 -21.72 45.13 3.05
N ARG A 37 -21.85 44.16 3.98
CA ARG A 37 -21.72 44.42 5.42
C ARG A 37 -20.26 44.65 5.81
N TYR A 38 -19.34 43.85 5.33
CA TYR A 38 -17.90 44.00 5.54
C TYR A 38 -17.37 45.34 5.05
N LEU A 39 -17.79 45.77 3.85
CA LEU A 39 -17.42 47.09 3.28
C LEU A 39 -17.95 48.23 4.14
N ARG A 40 -19.18 48.16 4.67
CA ARG A 40 -19.77 49.19 5.56
C ARG A 40 -19.07 49.29 6.91
N GLU A 41 -18.65 48.16 7.50
CA GLU A 41 -17.90 48.18 8.76
C GLU A 41 -16.46 48.66 8.58
N SER A 42 -15.80 48.33 7.49
CA SER A 42 -14.49 48.88 7.11
C SER A 42 -14.54 50.40 6.92
N GLN A 43 -15.59 50.90 6.28
CA GLN A 43 -15.78 52.35 6.14
C GLN A 43 -16.07 53.06 7.48
N ARG A 44 -16.80 52.40 8.40
CA ARG A 44 -17.06 52.94 9.77
C ARG A 44 -15.78 52.99 10.61
N MET A 45 -14.97 51.95 10.58
CA MET A 45 -13.68 51.97 11.28
C MET A 45 -12.75 53.05 10.74
N TYR A 46 -12.69 53.18 9.42
CA TYR A 46 -11.91 54.23 8.79
C TYR A 46 -12.35 55.65 9.18
N LEU A 47 -13.66 55.91 9.27
CA LEU A 47 -14.19 57.20 9.72
C LEU A 47 -13.85 57.51 11.19
N MET A 48 -13.89 56.47 12.06
CA MET A 48 -13.51 56.60 13.46
C MET A 48 -12.01 56.88 13.65
N GLU A 49 -11.15 56.19 12.90
CA GLU A 49 -9.70 56.48 12.93
C GLU A 49 -9.34 57.83 12.35
N HIS A 50 -10.04 58.30 11.30
CA HIS A 50 -9.84 59.61 10.72
C HIS A 50 -10.26 60.75 11.68
N LEU A 51 -11.36 60.58 12.42
CA LEU A 51 -11.83 61.51 13.46
C LEU A 51 -10.86 61.53 14.65
N PHE A 52 -10.24 60.40 14.97
CA PHE A 52 -9.23 60.26 16.01
C PHE A 52 -7.93 60.99 15.65
N CYS A 53 -7.49 60.95 14.39
CA CYS A 53 -6.33 61.67 13.88
C CYS A 53 -6.56 63.21 13.79
N GLN A 54 -7.78 63.67 13.54
CA GLN A 54 -8.10 65.11 13.52
C GLN A 54 -8.18 65.75 14.93
N HIS A 55 -8.56 64.97 15.95
CA HIS A 55 -8.72 65.49 17.30
C HIS A 55 -7.41 65.56 18.12
N ASN A 56 -6.38 64.81 17.74
CA ASN A 56 -5.09 64.74 18.45
C ASN A 56 -3.93 65.47 17.81
N SER A 57 -4.19 66.37 16.86
CA SER A 57 -3.12 67.10 16.15
C SER A 57 -2.50 68.29 16.92
N SER A 58 -2.88 68.51 18.18
CA SER A 58 -2.39 69.63 18.98
C SER A 58 -1.39 69.29 20.11
N THR A 59 -1.08 68.03 20.32
CA THR A 59 -0.10 67.60 21.33
C THR A 59 0.56 66.30 20.92
N VAL A 60 1.87 66.36 20.62
CA VAL A 60 2.89 65.30 20.50
C VAL A 60 3.52 65.12 19.13
N GLN A 61 4.80 65.46 19.08
CA GLN A 61 5.71 65.43 17.95
C GLN A 61 6.26 64.05 17.54
N SER A 62 5.51 62.93 17.75
CA SER A 62 6.04 61.60 17.46
C SER A 62 5.15 60.69 16.58
N SER A 63 4.11 61.21 15.94
CA SER A 63 3.17 60.39 15.15
C SER A 63 3.13 60.64 13.62
N SER A 64 4.19 61.24 13.04
CA SER A 64 4.19 61.59 11.62
C SER A 64 4.30 60.40 10.64
N SER A 65 4.87 59.29 11.04
CA SER A 65 5.04 58.11 10.17
C SER A 65 3.74 57.29 9.98
N HIS A 66 2.86 57.32 10.96
CA HIS A 66 1.59 56.54 10.89
C HIS A 66 0.55 57.22 9.97
N CYS A 67 0.45 58.53 10.02
CA CYS A 67 -0.43 59.28 9.12
C CYS A 67 0.04 59.33 7.67
N HIS A 68 1.34 59.17 7.40
CA HIS A 68 1.86 59.11 6.04
C HIS A 68 1.50 57.78 5.34
N ASN A 69 1.49 56.65 6.02
CA ASN A 69 1.09 55.37 5.50
C ASN A 69 -0.41 55.32 5.14
N ILE A 70 -1.27 55.95 5.94
CA ILE A 70 -2.71 56.04 5.68
C ILE A 70 -3.01 56.82 4.38
N ARG A 71 -2.31 57.94 4.10
CA ARG A 71 -2.45 58.67 2.85
C ARG A 71 -1.95 57.93 1.62
N TYR A 72 -0.95 57.06 1.77
CA TYR A 72 -0.45 56.18 0.70
C TYR A 72 -1.49 55.12 0.33
N TYR A 73 -2.10 54.45 1.31
CA TYR A 73 -3.18 53.46 1.07
C TYR A 73 -4.43 54.10 0.49
N HIS A 74 -4.79 55.36 0.88
CA HIS A 74 -5.91 56.07 0.32
C HIS A 74 -5.74 56.39 -1.17
N ARG A 75 -4.52 56.73 -1.62
CA ARG A 75 -4.21 56.94 -3.06
C ARG A 75 -4.32 55.62 -3.84
N ILE A 76 -3.92 54.51 -3.28
CA ILE A 76 -4.06 53.19 -3.93
C ILE A 76 -5.55 52.79 -4.05
N ILE A 77 -6.35 53.04 -3.04
CA ILE A 77 -7.80 52.75 -3.08
C ILE A 77 -8.52 53.71 -4.06
N GLN A 78 -8.22 55.02 -4.08
CA GLN A 78 -8.80 55.93 -5.06
C GLN A 78 -8.36 55.64 -6.51
N SER A 79 -7.10 55.29 -6.73
CA SER A 79 -6.63 54.92 -8.08
C SER A 79 -7.23 53.58 -8.57
N SER A 80 -7.72 52.76 -7.66
CA SER A 80 -8.44 51.49 -7.99
C SER A 80 -9.93 51.71 -8.25
N ALA A 81 -10.50 52.81 -7.68
CA ALA A 81 -11.93 53.17 -7.87
C ALA A 81 -12.22 53.97 -9.13
N GLU A 82 -11.19 54.65 -9.69
CA GLU A 82 -11.34 55.52 -10.87
C GLU A 82 -11.01 54.85 -12.22
N ARG A 83 -10.75 53.52 -12.24
CA ARG A 83 -10.69 52.82 -13.53
C ARG A 83 -12.11 52.54 -14.03
N PRO A 84 -12.47 53.03 -15.22
CA PRO A 84 -13.75 52.68 -15.81
C PRO A 84 -13.73 51.13 -16.03
N ALA A 85 -14.64 50.46 -15.37
CA ALA A 85 -14.86 49.05 -15.55
C ALA A 85 -15.26 48.76 -17.00
N SER A 86 -14.32 48.22 -17.77
CA SER A 86 -14.65 47.59 -19.04
C SER A 86 -15.38 46.29 -18.70
N THR A 87 -16.66 46.38 -18.48
CA THR A 87 -17.59 45.27 -18.14
C THR A 87 -17.57 44.11 -19.17
N MET A 88 -17.10 44.37 -20.38
CA MET A 88 -17.00 43.33 -21.44
C MET A 88 -15.82 42.37 -21.28
N THR A 89 -14.73 42.72 -20.63
CA THR A 89 -13.58 41.83 -20.46
C THR A 89 -13.74 40.88 -19.29
N GLN A 90 -14.46 41.25 -18.24
CA GLN A 90 -14.69 40.37 -17.08
C GLN A 90 -15.66 39.22 -17.37
N GLU A 91 -16.69 39.39 -18.20
CA GLU A 91 -17.59 38.33 -18.62
C GLU A 91 -16.87 37.32 -19.53
N GLN A 92 -16.04 37.76 -20.47
CA GLN A 92 -15.26 36.90 -21.36
C GLN A 92 -14.19 36.10 -20.59
N ASP A 93 -13.51 36.71 -19.62
CA ASP A 93 -12.54 35.99 -18.77
C ASP A 93 -13.23 34.99 -17.81
N GLY A 94 -14.39 35.29 -17.30
CA GLY A 94 -15.20 34.39 -16.48
C GLY A 94 -15.73 33.20 -17.27
N GLU A 95 -16.19 33.38 -18.48
CA GLU A 95 -16.68 32.32 -19.36
C GLU A 95 -15.56 31.42 -19.89
N ALA A 96 -14.41 32.00 -20.25
CA ALA A 96 -13.21 31.27 -20.64
C ALA A 96 -12.65 30.42 -19.48
N SER A 97 -12.64 30.96 -18.25
CA SER A 97 -12.25 30.25 -17.03
C SER A 97 -13.20 29.07 -16.74
N SER A 98 -14.53 29.28 -16.86
CA SER A 98 -15.54 28.24 -16.67
C SER A 98 -15.43 27.11 -17.71
N LYS A 99 -15.24 27.44 -18.99
CA LYS A 99 -15.03 26.45 -20.07
C LYS A 99 -13.77 25.63 -19.85
N SER A 100 -12.67 26.27 -19.45
CA SER A 100 -11.41 25.60 -19.11
C SER A 100 -11.58 24.65 -17.92
N GLN A 101 -12.28 25.06 -16.88
CA GLN A 101 -12.53 24.23 -15.69
C GLN A 101 -13.39 23.02 -16.02
N ARG A 102 -14.44 23.16 -16.83
CA ARG A 102 -15.24 22.03 -17.32
C ARG A 102 -14.43 21.04 -18.14
N ALA A 103 -13.58 21.54 -19.06
CA ALA A 103 -12.70 20.69 -19.86
C ALA A 103 -11.76 19.83 -18.99
N PHE A 104 -11.14 20.41 -17.95
CA PHE A 104 -10.30 19.66 -17.01
C PHE A 104 -11.07 18.60 -16.22
N THR A 105 -12.32 18.89 -15.84
CA THR A 105 -13.16 17.91 -15.14
C THR A 105 -13.48 16.72 -16.05
N TRP A 106 -13.84 16.98 -17.30
CA TRP A 106 -14.12 15.91 -18.29
C TRP A 106 -12.88 15.05 -18.58
N ILE A 107 -11.72 15.69 -18.83
CA ILE A 107 -10.45 14.99 -19.03
C ILE A 107 -10.12 14.12 -17.81
N GLY A 108 -10.26 14.66 -16.62
CA GLY A 108 -10.00 13.92 -15.39
C GLY A 108 -10.91 12.71 -15.20
N SER A 109 -12.20 12.86 -15.46
CA SER A 109 -13.16 11.75 -15.42
C SER A 109 -12.81 10.67 -16.45
N LEU A 110 -12.45 11.08 -17.66
CA LEU A 110 -12.00 10.15 -18.71
C LEU A 110 -10.73 9.39 -18.29
N LEU A 111 -9.71 10.07 -17.76
CA LEU A 111 -8.48 9.44 -17.29
C LEU A 111 -8.75 8.45 -16.15
N THR A 112 -9.66 8.79 -15.23
CA THR A 112 -10.10 7.88 -14.17
C THR A 112 -10.74 6.63 -14.74
N VAL A 113 -11.70 6.77 -15.65
CA VAL A 113 -12.40 5.64 -16.29
C VAL A 113 -11.40 4.76 -17.04
N LEU A 114 -10.54 5.35 -17.86
CA LEU A 114 -9.52 4.59 -18.62
C LEU A 114 -8.57 3.85 -17.69
N SER A 115 -8.12 4.47 -16.60
CA SER A 115 -7.23 3.82 -15.63
C SER A 115 -7.91 2.65 -14.91
N VAL A 116 -9.19 2.77 -14.57
CA VAL A 116 -9.99 1.69 -13.99
C VAL A 116 -10.15 0.54 -14.99
N LEU A 117 -10.42 0.84 -16.25
CA LEU A 117 -10.59 -0.17 -17.30
C LEU A 117 -9.33 -0.99 -17.54
N VAL A 118 -8.13 -0.42 -17.36
CA VAL A 118 -6.86 -1.15 -17.48
C VAL A 118 -6.78 -2.34 -16.51
N TYR A 119 -7.33 -2.21 -15.30
CA TYR A 119 -7.42 -3.30 -14.34
C TYR A 119 -8.67 -4.15 -14.54
N LEU A 120 -9.80 -3.50 -14.77
CA LEU A 120 -11.11 -4.15 -14.76
C LEU A 120 -11.27 -5.13 -15.92
N ILE A 121 -10.86 -4.73 -17.14
CA ILE A 121 -11.05 -5.57 -18.33
C ILE A 121 -10.32 -6.92 -18.21
N PRO A 122 -9.03 -7.00 -17.83
CA PRO A 122 -8.37 -8.30 -17.65
C PRO A 122 -9.04 -9.18 -16.58
N LEU A 123 -9.58 -8.55 -15.51
CA LEU A 123 -10.29 -9.27 -14.46
C LEU A 123 -11.65 -9.81 -14.92
N LEU A 124 -12.38 -9.07 -15.78
CA LEU A 124 -13.69 -9.47 -16.30
C LEU A 124 -13.59 -10.54 -17.39
N TYR A 125 -12.57 -10.46 -18.24
CA TYR A 125 -12.38 -11.42 -19.33
C TYR A 125 -11.58 -12.67 -18.93
N SER A 126 -11.28 -12.82 -17.64
CA SER A 126 -10.69 -14.06 -17.14
C SER A 126 -11.73 -15.18 -17.16
N ASN A 127 -11.43 -16.26 -17.90
CA ASN A 127 -12.27 -17.45 -17.90
C ASN A 127 -12.17 -18.23 -16.58
N ASN A 128 -11.13 -17.99 -15.79
CA ASN A 128 -10.85 -18.64 -14.53
C ASN A 128 -11.22 -17.69 -13.38
N ASP A 129 -12.42 -17.86 -12.82
CA ASP A 129 -12.86 -17.14 -11.62
C ASP A 129 -12.36 -17.85 -10.35
N GLU A 130 -11.13 -18.34 -10.39
CA GLU A 130 -10.53 -19.04 -9.26
C GLU A 130 -9.75 -18.06 -8.37
N ALA A 131 -9.79 -18.34 -7.08
CA ALA A 131 -8.92 -17.70 -6.12
C ALA A 131 -7.48 -18.14 -6.36
N VAL A 132 -6.55 -17.20 -6.57
CA VAL A 132 -5.17 -17.48 -6.93
C VAL A 132 -4.25 -17.33 -5.72
N LEU A 133 -3.36 -18.29 -5.51
CA LEU A 133 -2.32 -18.27 -4.49
C LEU A 133 -2.91 -18.07 -3.07
N ASP A 134 -2.58 -16.97 -2.41
CA ASP A 134 -3.01 -16.65 -1.04
C ASP A 134 -4.53 -16.42 -0.92
N GLU A 135 -5.20 -16.03 -2.02
CA GLU A 135 -6.65 -15.86 -2.05
C GLU A 135 -7.39 -17.18 -1.75
N MET A 136 -6.82 -18.33 -2.15
CA MET A 136 -7.39 -19.67 -1.85
C MET A 136 -7.53 -19.90 -0.35
N HIS A 137 -6.61 -19.39 0.46
CA HIS A 137 -6.65 -19.56 1.91
C HIS A 137 -7.67 -18.64 2.58
N LEU A 138 -8.10 -17.58 1.90
CA LEU A 138 -9.01 -16.58 2.45
C LEU A 138 -10.46 -16.77 1.96
N ILE A 139 -10.66 -17.07 0.68
CA ILE A 139 -11.96 -16.95 0.02
C ILE A 139 -12.47 -18.29 -0.51
N ASP A 140 -11.59 -19.27 -0.75
CA ASP A 140 -12.02 -20.57 -1.26
C ASP A 140 -12.89 -21.33 -0.23
N SER A 141 -14.10 -21.71 -0.67
CA SER A 141 -15.07 -22.44 0.13
C SER A 141 -14.59 -23.80 0.64
N VAL A 142 -13.63 -24.42 -0.05
CA VAL A 142 -13.08 -25.75 0.32
C VAL A 142 -12.06 -25.65 1.45
N ARG A 143 -11.34 -24.55 1.56
CA ARG A 143 -10.28 -24.31 2.55
C ARG A 143 -10.65 -23.35 3.66
N MET A 144 -11.90 -23.03 3.78
CA MET A 144 -12.60 -22.12 4.67
C MET A 144 -11.77 -21.47 5.77
N ASN A 145 -11.41 -20.20 5.55
CA ASN A 145 -11.12 -19.30 6.67
C ASN A 145 -12.46 -18.97 7.35
N GLN A 146 -12.72 -19.57 8.53
CA GLN A 146 -13.99 -19.41 9.26
C GLN A 146 -14.30 -17.96 9.60
N ASP A 147 -13.27 -17.12 9.76
CA ASP A 147 -13.41 -15.71 10.07
C ASP A 147 -13.96 -14.92 8.85
N VAL A 148 -13.53 -15.27 7.66
CA VAL A 148 -14.01 -14.64 6.43
C VAL A 148 -15.39 -15.15 6.04
N HIS A 149 -15.65 -16.47 6.18
CA HIS A 149 -16.95 -17.04 5.83
C HIS A 149 -18.06 -16.82 6.88
N GLY A 150 -17.74 -16.18 7.99
CA GLY A 150 -18.76 -15.77 8.96
C GLY A 150 -19.21 -16.84 9.93
N THR A 151 -18.59 -18.01 9.94
CA THR A 151 -18.92 -19.09 10.87
C THR A 151 -18.32 -18.90 12.26
N SER A 152 -17.26 -18.09 12.40
CA SER A 152 -16.68 -17.68 13.67
C SER A 152 -17.39 -16.45 14.26
N SER A 153 -17.36 -16.29 15.61
CA SER A 153 -17.84 -15.10 16.29
C SER A 153 -16.92 -13.89 16.04
N LEU A 154 -17.45 -12.67 16.24
CA LEU A 154 -16.63 -11.45 16.13
C LEU A 154 -15.47 -11.43 17.13
N CYS A 155 -15.67 -11.99 18.33
CA CYS A 155 -14.61 -12.12 19.33
C CYS A 155 -13.48 -13.04 18.85
N GLN A 156 -13.80 -14.12 18.12
CA GLN A 156 -12.79 -15.01 17.54
C GLN A 156 -12.00 -14.30 16.46
N VAL A 157 -12.62 -13.49 15.58
CA VAL A 157 -11.91 -12.65 14.60
C VAL A 157 -10.86 -11.77 15.25
N LEU A 158 -11.12 -11.22 16.44
CA LEU A 158 -10.15 -10.41 17.18
C LEU A 158 -9.02 -11.24 17.80
N GLN A 159 -9.23 -12.53 18.01
CA GLN A 159 -8.25 -13.46 18.61
C GLN A 159 -7.43 -14.23 17.59
N ASN A 160 -7.82 -14.17 16.32
CA ASN A 160 -7.17 -14.87 15.22
C ASN A 160 -6.24 -13.94 14.42
N ASP A 161 -5.31 -14.55 13.69
CA ASP A 161 -4.51 -13.86 12.68
C ASP A 161 -5.32 -13.73 11.36
N TYR A 162 -4.72 -13.06 10.37
CA TYR A 162 -5.33 -12.80 9.06
C TYR A 162 -5.78 -14.09 8.33
N TRP A 163 -5.19 -15.23 8.67
CA TRP A 163 -5.43 -16.54 8.05
C TRP A 163 -6.43 -17.41 8.83
N GLY A 164 -7.06 -16.86 9.87
CA GLY A 164 -8.04 -17.54 10.71
C GLY A 164 -7.42 -18.48 11.74
N ARG A 165 -6.12 -18.35 12.04
CA ARG A 165 -5.44 -19.15 13.07
C ARG A 165 -5.39 -18.38 14.38
N PRO A 166 -5.54 -19.04 15.55
CA PRO A 166 -5.39 -18.37 16.84
C PRO A 166 -4.05 -17.64 16.89
N ILE A 167 -4.07 -16.32 17.23
CA ILE A 167 -2.91 -15.45 17.14
C ILE A 167 -1.73 -15.93 18.01
N HIS A 168 -2.02 -16.62 19.12
CA HIS A 168 -1.01 -17.16 20.02
C HIS A 168 -0.41 -18.50 19.56
N ALA A 169 -1.02 -19.18 18.60
CA ALA A 169 -0.52 -20.46 18.09
C ALA A 169 0.87 -20.30 17.45
N ASN A 170 1.74 -21.31 17.62
CA ASN A 170 3.05 -21.34 16.99
C ASN A 170 2.98 -21.42 15.45
N SER A 171 1.84 -21.90 14.92
CA SER A 171 1.54 -21.93 13.48
C SER A 171 1.02 -20.60 12.91
N SER A 172 0.79 -19.59 13.75
CA SER A 172 0.29 -18.27 13.34
C SER A 172 1.42 -17.39 12.80
N HIS A 173 1.19 -16.74 11.67
CA HIS A 173 2.08 -15.73 11.10
C HIS A 173 2.10 -14.42 11.89
N LYS A 174 1.29 -14.30 12.97
CA LYS A 174 1.17 -13.11 13.80
C LYS A 174 0.70 -11.86 13.05
N SER A 175 0.10 -12.01 11.87
CA SER A 175 -0.49 -10.90 11.11
C SER A 175 -1.90 -10.60 11.63
N TRP A 176 -2.02 -9.62 12.52
CA TRP A 176 -3.28 -9.24 13.14
C TRP A 176 -3.94 -8.10 12.38
N ARG A 177 -4.96 -8.44 11.56
CA ARG A 177 -5.62 -7.53 10.62
C ARG A 177 -7.15 -7.64 10.71
N PRO A 178 -7.75 -7.43 11.89
CA PRO A 178 -9.16 -7.72 12.11
C PRO A 178 -10.08 -6.91 11.20
N PHE A 179 -9.77 -5.63 10.91
CA PHE A 179 -10.61 -4.83 10.02
C PHE A 179 -10.60 -5.36 8.57
N SER A 180 -9.44 -5.81 8.08
CA SER A 180 -9.35 -6.42 6.75
C SER A 180 -10.15 -7.72 6.66
N VAL A 181 -10.12 -8.55 7.70
CA VAL A 181 -10.92 -9.78 7.79
C VAL A 181 -12.42 -9.46 7.81
N LEU A 182 -12.84 -8.48 8.61
CA LEU A 182 -14.25 -8.05 8.68
C LEU A 182 -14.75 -7.50 7.34
N LEU A 183 -13.94 -6.75 6.60
CA LEU A 183 -14.28 -6.28 5.27
C LEU A 183 -14.40 -7.42 4.28
N LEU A 184 -13.49 -8.40 4.31
CA LEU A 184 -13.57 -9.61 3.49
C LEU A 184 -14.85 -10.39 3.80
N ARG A 185 -15.14 -10.60 5.09
CA ARG A 185 -16.35 -11.28 5.59
C ARG A 185 -17.62 -10.60 5.10
N TYR A 186 -17.71 -9.27 5.25
CA TYR A 186 -18.86 -8.51 4.81
C TYR A 186 -19.12 -8.70 3.32
N LEU A 187 -18.09 -8.57 2.50
CA LEU A 187 -18.22 -8.69 1.04
C LEU A 187 -18.47 -10.13 0.57
N SER A 188 -17.97 -11.14 1.28
CA SER A 188 -18.27 -12.55 0.97
C SER A 188 -19.74 -12.90 1.29
N ASN A 189 -20.25 -12.44 2.43
CA ASN A 189 -21.64 -12.72 2.84
C ASN A 189 -22.68 -11.93 2.03
N THR A 190 -22.35 -10.72 1.55
CA THR A 190 -23.28 -9.94 0.70
C THR A 190 -23.50 -10.56 -0.68
N GLY A 191 -22.54 -11.37 -1.16
CA GLY A 191 -22.68 -12.16 -2.40
C GLY A 191 -23.74 -13.28 -2.27
N GLU A 192 -23.99 -13.80 -1.06
CA GLU A 192 -24.94 -14.87 -0.80
C GLU A 192 -26.33 -14.36 -0.35
N ALA A 193 -26.41 -13.18 0.30
CA ALA A 193 -27.57 -12.77 1.11
C ALA A 193 -28.43 -11.63 0.57
N GLY A 194 -28.18 -11.09 -0.67
CA GLY A 194 -29.31 -10.31 -1.06
C GLY A 194 -29.25 -9.04 -1.87
N PHE A 195 -28.59 -7.99 -1.57
CA PHE A 195 -28.75 -6.73 -2.31
C PHE A 195 -28.15 -6.74 -3.73
N LEU A 196 -27.15 -7.62 -3.95
CA LEU A 196 -26.47 -7.80 -5.25
C LEU A 196 -26.83 -9.14 -5.95
N THR A 197 -27.81 -9.89 -5.48
CA THR A 197 -28.23 -11.18 -6.09
C THR A 197 -28.77 -11.05 -7.51
N TRP A 198 -29.17 -9.86 -7.92
CA TRP A 198 -29.52 -9.57 -9.32
C TRP A 198 -28.27 -9.44 -10.23
N ILE A 199 -27.08 -9.26 -9.65
CA ILE A 199 -25.80 -9.31 -10.37
C ILE A 199 -25.23 -10.70 -10.08
N THR A 200 -25.32 -11.63 -11.02
CA THR A 200 -24.73 -12.99 -10.96
C THR A 200 -23.20 -12.91 -11.01
N MET A 201 -22.61 -12.16 -10.09
CA MET A 201 -21.16 -11.93 -10.05
C MET A 201 -20.53 -12.91 -9.06
N LYS A 202 -19.44 -13.56 -9.47
CA LYS A 202 -18.69 -14.48 -8.60
C LYS A 202 -18.05 -13.71 -7.43
N PRO A 203 -18.02 -14.25 -6.21
CA PRO A 203 -17.53 -13.57 -5.01
C PRO A 203 -16.10 -13.02 -5.16
N ILE A 204 -15.21 -13.76 -5.80
CA ILE A 204 -13.82 -13.32 -6.02
C ILE A 204 -13.73 -12.07 -6.91
N LEU A 205 -14.54 -11.99 -7.95
CA LEU A 205 -14.55 -10.84 -8.85
C LEU A 205 -15.03 -9.58 -8.14
N LEU A 206 -16.09 -9.67 -7.31
CA LEU A 206 -16.56 -8.57 -6.46
C LEU A 206 -15.44 -8.07 -5.54
N GLN A 207 -14.72 -8.99 -4.91
CA GLN A 207 -13.59 -8.66 -4.04
C GLN A 207 -12.48 -7.92 -4.80
N ARG A 208 -12.13 -8.34 -6.02
CA ARG A 208 -11.12 -7.70 -6.86
C ARG A 208 -11.58 -6.31 -7.35
N ILE A 209 -12.86 -6.15 -7.71
CA ILE A 209 -13.44 -4.85 -8.07
C ILE A 209 -13.33 -3.86 -6.91
N VAL A 210 -13.61 -4.29 -5.69
CA VAL A 210 -13.43 -3.43 -4.49
C VAL A 210 -11.98 -2.99 -4.35
N ASN A 211 -10.99 -3.86 -4.63
CA ASN A 211 -9.58 -3.45 -4.63
C ASN A 211 -9.30 -2.37 -5.68
N VAL A 212 -9.86 -2.50 -6.90
CA VAL A 212 -9.71 -1.48 -7.95
C VAL A 212 -10.29 -0.13 -7.50
N ILE A 213 -11.45 -0.15 -6.84
CA ILE A 213 -12.09 1.08 -6.30
C ILE A 213 -11.20 1.70 -5.22
N LEU A 214 -10.78 0.91 -4.21
CA LEU A 214 -9.92 1.39 -3.13
C LEU A 214 -8.60 1.99 -3.66
N HIS A 215 -7.99 1.33 -4.64
CA HIS A 215 -6.78 1.81 -5.30
C HIS A 215 -7.02 3.12 -6.07
N THR A 216 -8.14 3.23 -6.79
CA THR A 216 -8.50 4.44 -7.53
C THR A 216 -8.73 5.63 -6.59
N VAL A 217 -9.43 5.42 -5.47
CA VAL A 217 -9.62 6.45 -4.44
C VAL A 217 -8.27 6.87 -3.85
N THR A 218 -7.39 5.90 -3.55
CA THR A 218 -6.03 6.19 -3.06
C THR A 218 -5.25 7.04 -4.07
N ALA A 219 -5.34 6.72 -5.37
CA ALA A 219 -4.70 7.49 -6.44
C ALA A 219 -5.22 8.93 -6.54
N HIS A 220 -6.53 9.14 -6.34
CA HIS A 220 -7.09 10.50 -6.28
C HIS A 220 -6.57 11.30 -5.07
N LEU A 221 -6.39 10.65 -3.92
CA LEU A 221 -5.78 11.31 -2.77
C LEU A 221 -4.32 11.68 -3.03
N VAL A 222 -3.54 10.80 -3.67
CA VAL A 222 -2.15 11.10 -4.08
C VAL A 222 -2.13 12.24 -5.10
N GLY A 223 -3.02 12.19 -6.11
CA GLY A 223 -3.16 13.25 -7.10
C GLY A 223 -3.49 14.60 -6.46
N SER A 224 -4.42 14.62 -5.50
CA SER A 224 -4.81 15.86 -4.79
C SER A 224 -3.75 16.35 -3.80
N LEU A 225 -2.88 15.45 -3.30
CA LEU A 225 -1.76 15.78 -2.43
C LEU A 225 -0.67 16.57 -3.17
N ALA A 226 -0.38 16.22 -4.41
CA ALA A 226 0.73 16.79 -5.18
C ALA A 226 0.70 18.33 -5.29
N PRO A 227 -0.41 18.98 -5.68
CA PRO A 227 -0.48 20.44 -5.72
C PRO A 227 -0.51 21.10 -4.32
N LYS A 228 -0.79 20.36 -3.24
CA LYS A 228 -0.70 20.87 -1.86
C LYS A 228 0.76 20.90 -1.40
N VAL A 229 1.57 19.92 -1.78
CA VAL A 229 3.02 19.89 -1.50
C VAL A 229 3.78 20.87 -2.37
N PHE A 230 3.38 21.01 -3.64
CA PHE A 230 3.96 21.93 -4.63
C PHE A 230 2.92 22.94 -5.12
N PRO A 231 2.58 23.96 -4.32
CA PRO A 231 1.59 24.96 -4.71
C PRO A 231 2.09 25.77 -5.90
N SER A 232 1.18 26.15 -6.79
CA SER A 232 1.45 27.01 -7.92
C SER A 232 0.28 27.96 -8.15
N ASN A 233 0.57 29.21 -8.43
CA ASN A 233 -0.45 30.21 -8.80
C ASN A 233 -1.00 29.96 -10.22
N ASN A 234 -0.26 29.21 -11.05
CA ASN A 234 -0.71 28.84 -12.38
C ASN A 234 -1.70 27.65 -12.29
N PRO A 235 -2.99 27.85 -12.64
CA PRO A 235 -3.99 26.81 -12.54
C PRO A 235 -3.70 25.60 -13.44
N TRP A 236 -3.02 25.81 -14.57
CA TRP A 236 -2.60 24.74 -15.47
C TRP A 236 -1.53 23.84 -14.84
N ILE A 237 -0.51 24.43 -14.21
CA ILE A 237 0.50 23.64 -13.47
C ILE A 237 -0.17 22.86 -12.39
N ARG A 238 -1.04 23.47 -11.58
CA ARG A 238 -1.73 22.82 -10.47
C ARG A 238 -2.57 21.62 -10.93
N LYS A 239 -3.40 21.81 -11.97
CA LYS A 239 -4.27 20.72 -12.49
C LYS A 239 -3.46 19.63 -13.21
N THR A 240 -2.47 20.01 -14.00
CA THR A 240 -1.58 19.02 -14.66
C THR A 240 -0.80 18.21 -13.61
N THR A 241 -0.27 18.84 -12.55
CA THR A 241 0.37 18.15 -11.42
C THR A 241 -0.55 17.11 -10.81
N GLN A 242 -1.81 17.48 -10.52
CA GLN A 242 -2.80 16.59 -9.94
C GLN A 242 -3.02 15.34 -10.81
N TRP A 243 -3.26 15.54 -12.11
CA TRP A 243 -3.62 14.43 -12.99
C TRP A 243 -2.42 13.56 -13.39
N VAL A 244 -1.24 14.15 -13.57
CA VAL A 244 -0.04 13.35 -13.84
C VAL A 244 0.35 12.56 -12.60
N ALA A 245 0.26 13.11 -11.40
CA ALA A 245 0.49 12.38 -10.15
C ALA A 245 -0.52 11.24 -9.97
N PHE A 246 -1.80 11.47 -10.27
CA PHE A 246 -2.84 10.45 -10.30
C PHE A 246 -2.47 9.31 -11.26
N LEU A 247 -2.08 9.61 -12.49
CA LEU A 247 -1.71 8.59 -13.50
C LEU A 247 -0.46 7.81 -13.11
N LEU A 248 0.59 8.50 -12.61
CA LEU A 248 1.81 7.85 -12.14
C LEU A 248 1.54 6.87 -10.99
N PHE A 249 0.61 7.20 -10.11
CA PHE A 249 0.22 6.29 -9.04
C PHE A 249 -0.69 5.17 -9.54
N THR A 250 -1.77 5.51 -10.28
CA THR A 250 -2.78 4.52 -10.70
C THR A 250 -2.18 3.45 -11.60
N LEU A 251 -1.36 3.84 -12.59
CA LEU A 251 -0.78 2.93 -13.59
C LEU A 251 0.59 2.39 -13.18
N HIS A 252 1.00 2.54 -11.91
CA HIS A 252 2.28 2.04 -11.45
C HIS A 252 2.33 0.50 -11.48
N PRO A 253 3.30 -0.12 -12.20
CA PRO A 253 3.31 -1.58 -12.38
C PRO A 253 3.42 -2.40 -11.09
N ALA A 254 4.09 -1.88 -10.04
CA ALA A 254 4.21 -2.55 -8.75
C ALA A 254 2.89 -2.59 -7.96
N HIS A 255 1.84 -1.83 -8.36
CA HIS A 255 0.56 -1.87 -7.66
C HIS A 255 -0.33 -3.05 -8.04
N VAL A 256 -0.01 -3.73 -9.14
CA VAL A 256 -0.85 -4.83 -9.64
C VAL A 256 -1.02 -5.94 -8.62
N GLU A 257 0.03 -6.29 -7.88
CA GLU A 257 -0.03 -7.31 -6.82
C GLU A 257 -1.08 -6.95 -5.75
N VAL A 258 -1.19 -5.66 -5.39
CA VAL A 258 -2.12 -5.20 -4.35
C VAL A 258 -3.55 -5.08 -4.88
N VAL A 259 -3.71 -4.78 -6.17
CA VAL A 259 -5.01 -4.57 -6.80
C VAL A 259 -5.64 -5.88 -7.24
N ALA A 260 -4.89 -6.73 -7.93
CA ALA A 260 -5.39 -7.97 -8.50
C ALA A 260 -5.48 -9.12 -7.49
N ASN A 261 -4.65 -9.12 -6.42
CA ASN A 261 -4.68 -10.12 -5.36
C ASN A 261 -5.42 -9.59 -4.12
N VAL A 262 -6.55 -10.20 -3.81
CA VAL A 262 -7.41 -9.82 -2.67
C VAL A 262 -6.71 -9.97 -1.32
N ALA A 263 -5.79 -10.95 -1.19
CA ALA A 263 -5.03 -11.16 0.04
C ALA A 263 -4.12 -9.98 0.41
N ASN A 264 -3.80 -9.10 -0.56
CA ASN A 264 -2.96 -7.92 -0.37
C ASN A 264 -3.74 -6.62 -0.16
N ARG A 265 -5.09 -6.67 -0.09
CA ARG A 265 -5.97 -5.53 0.28
C ARG A 265 -5.52 -4.76 1.52
N PRO A 266 -5.01 -5.41 2.58
CA PRO A 266 -4.53 -4.69 3.77
C PRO A 266 -3.56 -3.55 3.46
N HIS A 267 -2.69 -3.70 2.46
CA HIS A 267 -1.69 -2.68 2.10
C HIS A 267 -2.33 -1.43 1.47
N VAL A 268 -3.33 -1.61 0.59
CA VAL A 268 -4.04 -0.44 0.02
C VAL A 268 -4.90 0.27 1.06
N LEU A 269 -5.53 -0.47 1.99
CA LEU A 269 -6.28 0.11 3.09
C LEU A 269 -5.39 0.94 4.02
N ALA A 270 -4.21 0.43 4.37
CA ALA A 270 -3.25 1.16 5.21
C ALA A 270 -2.83 2.49 4.56
N LEU A 271 -2.47 2.47 3.27
CA LEU A 271 -2.07 3.69 2.56
C LEU A 271 -3.26 4.65 2.36
N LEU A 272 -4.44 4.15 2.00
CA LEU A 272 -5.67 4.93 1.90
C LEU A 272 -5.95 5.67 3.21
N CYS A 273 -5.93 4.94 4.34
CA CYS A 273 -6.16 5.51 5.66
C CYS A 273 -5.08 6.54 6.03
N SER A 274 -3.81 6.29 5.74
CA SER A 274 -2.72 7.25 5.94
C SER A 274 -2.95 8.55 5.18
N LEU A 275 -3.32 8.46 3.91
CA LEU A 275 -3.59 9.64 3.07
C LEU A 275 -4.86 10.37 3.50
N LEU A 276 -5.92 9.65 3.90
CA LEU A 276 -7.13 10.26 4.46
C LEU A 276 -6.81 11.10 5.68
N THR A 277 -5.94 10.62 6.60
CA THR A 277 -5.58 11.39 7.79
C THR A 277 -4.78 12.66 7.45
N VAL A 278 -3.94 12.62 6.40
CA VAL A 278 -3.21 13.81 5.90
C VAL A 278 -4.18 14.87 5.34
N HIS A 279 -5.25 14.43 4.68
CA HIS A 279 -6.25 15.32 4.08
C HIS A 279 -7.29 15.81 5.10
N ALA A 280 -7.48 15.07 6.20
CA ALA A 280 -8.53 15.36 7.18
C ALA A 280 -8.27 16.67 7.96
N THR A 281 -9.34 17.45 8.12
CA THR A 281 -9.35 18.64 8.98
C THR A 281 -9.85 18.30 10.39
N ARG A 282 -10.82 17.39 10.50
CA ARG A 282 -11.43 16.96 11.76
C ARG A 282 -10.63 15.88 12.46
N ILE A 283 -10.49 16.00 13.76
CA ILE A 283 -9.73 15.07 14.61
C ILE A 283 -10.39 13.68 14.64
N GLU A 284 -11.72 13.61 14.64
CA GLU A 284 -12.48 12.36 14.65
C GLU A 284 -12.17 11.50 13.41
N VAL A 285 -12.04 12.14 12.25
CA VAL A 285 -11.67 11.46 10.99
C VAL A 285 -10.24 10.94 11.09
N ILE A 286 -9.32 11.69 11.70
CA ILE A 286 -7.93 11.26 11.91
C ILE A 286 -7.92 10.02 12.82
N ILE A 287 -8.62 10.06 13.96
CA ILE A 287 -8.69 8.94 14.91
C ILE A 287 -9.25 7.70 14.21
N LEU A 288 -10.40 7.85 13.55
CA LEU A 288 -11.07 6.73 12.89
C LEU A 288 -10.21 6.13 11.77
N ALA A 289 -9.72 6.95 10.84
CA ALA A 289 -8.95 6.46 9.70
C ALA A 289 -7.63 5.84 10.15
N TRP A 290 -6.90 6.46 11.12
CA TRP A 290 -5.65 5.91 11.61
C TRP A 290 -5.87 4.57 12.32
N THR A 291 -6.91 4.46 13.14
CA THR A 291 -7.27 3.20 13.82
C THR A 291 -7.65 2.11 12.83
N ILE A 292 -8.49 2.41 11.84
CA ILE A 292 -8.86 1.47 10.77
C ILE A 292 -7.61 0.99 10.02
N GLY A 293 -6.71 1.88 9.70
CA GLY A 293 -5.48 1.54 8.99
C GLY A 293 -4.56 0.62 9.80
N LEU A 294 -4.34 0.89 11.10
CA LEU A 294 -3.57 0.03 12.00
C LEU A 294 -4.20 -1.36 12.16
N LEU A 295 -5.54 -1.43 12.23
CA LEU A 295 -6.29 -2.69 12.29
C LEU A 295 -6.40 -3.40 10.93
N SER A 296 -6.01 -2.73 9.84
CA SER A 296 -5.96 -3.31 8.50
C SER A 296 -4.62 -3.92 8.16
N CYS A 297 -3.51 -3.25 8.49
CA CYS A 297 -2.17 -3.73 8.15
C CYS A 297 -1.11 -3.18 9.11
N GLU A 298 -0.28 -4.05 9.63
CA GLU A 298 0.85 -3.72 10.52
C GLU A 298 1.90 -2.80 9.86
N THR A 299 2.01 -2.81 8.53
CA THR A 299 2.95 -1.94 7.81
C THR A 299 2.62 -0.45 7.93
N MET A 300 1.39 -0.09 8.35
CA MET A 300 1.00 1.29 8.60
C MET A 300 1.86 1.98 9.66
N VAL A 301 2.37 1.24 10.64
CA VAL A 301 3.28 1.77 11.67
C VAL A 301 4.49 2.48 11.04
N PHE A 302 5.02 1.93 9.95
CA PHE A 302 6.18 2.49 9.25
C PHE A 302 5.83 3.72 8.39
N GLN A 303 4.54 4.02 8.19
CA GLN A 303 4.09 5.22 7.49
C GLN A 303 3.97 6.43 8.43
N LEU A 304 4.04 6.24 9.76
CA LEU A 304 3.87 7.31 10.73
C LEU A 304 4.80 8.52 10.50
N PRO A 305 6.13 8.37 10.35
CA PRO A 305 6.99 9.53 10.12
C PRO A 305 6.64 10.30 8.84
N ALA A 306 6.31 9.55 7.76
CA ALA A 306 5.92 10.13 6.49
C ALA A 306 4.61 10.94 6.59
N VAL A 307 3.62 10.42 7.32
CA VAL A 307 2.34 11.09 7.55
C VAL A 307 2.52 12.38 8.37
N LEU A 308 3.30 12.33 9.47
CA LEU A 308 3.58 13.50 10.30
C LEU A 308 4.21 14.63 9.46
N LEU A 309 5.24 14.31 8.71
CA LEU A 309 5.95 15.28 7.88
C LEU A 309 5.10 15.78 6.70
N THR A 310 4.31 14.90 6.08
CA THR A 310 3.42 15.30 4.97
C THR A 310 2.32 16.24 5.47
N ALA A 311 1.70 15.95 6.62
CA ALA A 311 0.70 16.83 7.22
C ALA A 311 1.30 18.21 7.57
N THR A 312 2.53 18.22 8.09
CA THR A 312 3.27 19.46 8.39
C THR A 312 3.50 20.30 7.14
N ILE A 313 4.04 19.69 6.05
CA ILE A 313 4.33 20.47 4.84
C ILE A 313 3.06 20.97 4.16
N VAL A 314 2.00 20.15 4.12
CA VAL A 314 0.71 20.56 3.54
C VAL A 314 0.15 21.75 4.31
N ARG A 315 0.15 21.70 5.64
CA ARG A 315 -0.36 22.78 6.48
C ARG A 315 0.48 24.05 6.33
N TRP A 316 1.81 23.93 6.38
CA TRP A 316 2.74 25.03 6.20
C TRP A 316 2.57 25.74 4.85
N ARG A 317 2.33 24.99 3.77
CA ARG A 317 2.09 25.56 2.43
C ARG A 317 0.73 26.25 2.32
N VAL A 318 -0.30 25.72 2.95
CA VAL A 318 -1.65 26.33 2.95
C VAL A 318 -1.67 27.65 3.73
N GLU A 319 -0.94 27.73 4.84
CA GLU A 319 -0.89 28.93 5.70
C GLU A 319 0.17 29.97 5.27
N SER A 320 0.52 29.98 3.99
CA SER A 320 1.41 30.99 3.39
C SER A 320 2.77 31.11 4.07
N GLN A 321 3.36 29.95 4.46
CA GLN A 321 4.70 29.86 5.05
C GLN A 321 4.84 30.57 6.42
N ARG A 322 3.84 30.43 7.29
CA ARG A 322 3.92 30.81 8.69
C ARG A 322 5.22 30.33 9.35
N ASP A 323 5.59 30.97 10.45
CA ASP A 323 6.70 30.48 11.26
C ASP A 323 6.47 29.01 11.67
N ILE A 324 7.47 28.18 11.38
CA ILE A 324 7.34 26.72 11.54
C ILE A 324 7.19 26.31 13.01
N SER A 325 7.74 27.09 13.94
CA SER A 325 7.63 26.81 15.37
C SER A 325 6.19 26.94 15.85
N SER A 326 5.49 27.99 15.45
CA SER A 326 4.07 28.19 15.76
C SER A 326 3.18 27.13 15.11
N LEU A 327 3.48 26.73 13.89
CA LEU A 327 2.79 25.65 13.20
C LEU A 327 2.98 24.30 13.92
N LEU A 328 4.21 23.97 14.33
CA LEU A 328 4.48 22.72 15.05
C LEU A 328 3.67 22.65 16.36
N VAL A 329 3.55 23.75 17.09
CA VAL A 329 2.72 23.83 18.30
C VAL A 329 1.25 23.56 17.97
N GLU A 330 0.71 24.14 16.90
CA GLU A 330 -0.67 23.88 16.46
C GLU A 330 -0.90 22.42 16.06
N MET A 331 0.13 21.77 15.50
CA MET A 331 0.05 20.37 15.08
C MET A 331 0.20 19.36 16.24
N ILE A 332 0.62 19.78 17.45
CA ILE A 332 0.82 18.88 18.60
C ILE A 332 -0.39 17.96 18.85
N PRO A 333 -1.66 18.41 18.89
CA PRO A 333 -2.78 17.53 19.15
C PRO A 333 -2.89 16.39 18.14
N ARG A 334 -2.62 16.66 16.85
CA ARG A 334 -2.64 15.65 15.79
C ARG A 334 -1.48 14.67 15.93
N TYR A 335 -0.28 15.17 16.22
CA TYR A 335 0.89 14.32 16.47
C TYR A 335 0.67 13.38 17.65
N VAL A 336 0.15 13.91 18.77
CA VAL A 336 -0.18 13.11 19.96
C VAL A 336 -1.16 12.01 19.61
N ILE A 337 -2.20 12.28 18.83
CA ILE A 337 -3.18 11.27 18.41
C ILE A 337 -2.51 10.17 17.59
N TRP A 338 -1.77 10.49 16.52
CA TRP A 338 -1.11 9.50 15.69
C TRP A 338 -0.11 8.66 16.47
N ILE A 339 0.72 9.30 17.30
CA ILE A 339 1.73 8.64 18.12
C ILE A 339 1.08 7.76 19.19
N ALA A 340 0.07 8.28 19.89
CA ALA A 340 -0.61 7.56 20.97
C ALA A 340 -1.34 6.31 20.43
N LEU A 341 -2.11 6.44 19.33
CA LEU A 341 -2.79 5.30 18.72
C LEU A 341 -1.80 4.24 18.23
N THR A 342 -0.68 4.68 17.62
CA THR A 342 0.38 3.77 17.20
C THR A 342 1.05 3.08 18.39
N ALA A 343 1.33 3.83 19.45
CA ALA A 343 1.91 3.28 20.68
C ALA A 343 0.97 2.27 21.36
N ILE A 344 -0.31 2.59 21.47
CA ILE A 344 -1.34 1.68 22.02
C ILE A 344 -1.38 0.38 21.21
N TYR A 345 -1.39 0.48 19.86
CA TYR A 345 -1.35 -0.68 18.98
C TYR A 345 -0.09 -1.52 19.20
N LEU A 346 1.11 -0.90 19.24
CA LEU A 346 2.38 -1.59 19.44
C LEU A 346 2.49 -2.23 20.82
N ILE A 347 2.05 -1.52 21.87
CA ILE A 347 2.03 -2.04 23.23
C ILE A 347 1.09 -3.26 23.32
N GLY A 348 -0.11 -3.17 22.74
CA GLY A 348 -1.03 -4.30 22.68
C GLY A 348 -0.41 -5.51 21.98
N ARG A 349 0.23 -5.30 20.82
CA ARG A 349 0.93 -6.35 20.08
C ARG A 349 2.09 -6.95 20.85
N PHE A 350 2.83 -6.12 21.60
CA PHE A 350 3.92 -6.57 22.46
C PHE A 350 3.42 -7.43 23.62
N LEU A 351 2.41 -6.96 24.32
CA LEU A 351 1.81 -7.68 25.45
C LEU A 351 1.22 -9.04 25.02
N TRP A 352 0.69 -9.11 23.81
CA TRP A 352 0.19 -10.37 23.24
C TRP A 352 1.29 -11.26 22.65
N GLY A 353 2.56 -10.84 22.64
CA GLY A 353 3.67 -11.61 22.07
C GLY A 353 3.56 -11.82 20.56
N THR A 354 2.96 -10.84 19.85
CA THR A 354 2.62 -10.97 18.42
C THR A 354 3.39 -10.04 17.50
N LEU A 355 4.48 -9.40 17.98
CA LEU A 355 5.29 -8.47 17.20
C LEU A 355 6.16 -9.14 16.13
N SER A 356 6.50 -10.42 16.29
CA SER A 356 7.40 -11.11 15.38
C SER A 356 6.82 -12.47 14.94
N ILE A 357 7.10 -12.83 13.69
CA ILE A 357 6.78 -14.14 13.14
C ILE A 357 7.65 -15.19 13.84
N PRO A 358 7.11 -16.37 14.24
CA PRO A 358 7.91 -17.47 14.75
C PRO A 358 8.98 -17.90 13.73
N THR A 359 10.22 -18.11 14.20
CA THR A 359 11.35 -18.46 13.33
C THR A 359 11.11 -19.74 12.56
N ALA A 360 10.37 -20.70 13.16
CA ALA A 360 10.00 -21.96 12.51
C ALA A 360 9.12 -21.80 11.26
N LEU A 361 8.46 -20.65 11.09
CA LEU A 361 7.65 -20.34 9.91
C LEU A 361 8.42 -19.57 8.83
N LEU A 362 9.66 -19.15 9.11
CA LEU A 362 10.53 -18.49 8.14
C LEU A 362 11.31 -19.56 7.36
N GLU A 363 10.75 -19.99 6.27
CA GLU A 363 11.40 -20.95 5.40
C GLU A 363 12.47 -20.29 4.54
N ARG A 364 13.63 -20.94 4.38
CA ARG A 364 14.70 -20.50 3.48
C ARG A 364 14.20 -20.31 2.04
N ALA A 365 13.26 -21.14 1.61
CA ALA A 365 12.65 -21.05 0.29
C ALA A 365 11.93 -19.72 0.04
N GLU A 366 11.40 -19.07 1.12
CA GLU A 366 10.66 -17.80 1.05
C GLU A 366 11.53 -16.58 1.43
N ALA A 367 12.43 -16.75 2.41
CA ALA A 367 13.29 -15.70 2.94
C ALA A 367 14.76 -16.14 2.93
N PRO A 368 15.40 -16.29 1.76
CA PRO A 368 16.71 -16.93 1.60
C PRO A 368 17.84 -16.22 2.35
N PHE A 369 17.71 -14.93 2.65
CA PHE A 369 18.73 -14.14 3.35
C PHE A 369 18.53 -14.09 4.86
N HIS A 370 17.55 -14.83 5.39
CA HIS A 370 17.25 -14.81 6.83
C HIS A 370 18.44 -15.33 7.67
N ASP A 371 19.11 -16.38 7.20
CA ASP A 371 20.22 -17.03 7.91
C ASP A 371 21.57 -16.40 7.68
N LEU A 372 21.70 -15.41 6.78
CA LEU A 372 22.92 -14.70 6.51
C LEU A 372 23.40 -13.93 7.76
N LYS A 373 24.71 -13.83 7.95
CA LYS A 373 25.35 -13.17 9.10
C LYS A 373 26.41 -12.17 8.64
N GLY A 374 26.78 -11.27 9.54
CA GLY A 374 27.88 -10.34 9.33
C GLY A 374 27.74 -9.46 8.09
N MET A 375 28.84 -9.25 7.38
CA MET A 375 28.91 -8.36 6.21
C MET A 375 28.07 -8.87 5.05
N GLU A 376 28.06 -10.18 4.80
CA GLU A 376 27.26 -10.80 3.73
C GLU A 376 25.77 -10.43 3.88
N ARG A 377 25.23 -10.47 5.10
CA ARG A 377 23.85 -10.02 5.37
C ARG A 377 23.64 -8.55 5.05
N VAL A 378 24.55 -7.69 5.51
CA VAL A 378 24.42 -6.23 5.31
C VAL A 378 24.43 -5.87 3.83
N VAL A 379 25.40 -6.37 3.06
CA VAL A 379 25.52 -6.04 1.63
C VAL A 379 24.38 -6.64 0.81
N SER A 380 23.95 -7.88 1.13
CA SER A 380 22.82 -8.51 0.43
C SER A 380 21.50 -7.76 0.68
N TYR A 381 21.20 -7.40 1.93
CA TYR A 381 19.99 -6.62 2.21
C TYR A 381 20.06 -5.19 1.68
N SER A 382 21.24 -4.56 1.64
CA SER A 382 21.37 -3.23 1.01
C SER A 382 20.98 -3.27 -0.48
N TYR A 383 21.34 -4.35 -1.18
CA TYR A 383 20.92 -4.57 -2.55
C TYR A 383 19.40 -4.80 -2.65
N ILE A 384 18.79 -5.58 -1.74
CA ILE A 384 17.34 -5.78 -1.71
C ILE A 384 16.60 -4.44 -1.52
N VAL A 385 17.08 -3.58 -0.62
CA VAL A 385 16.51 -2.23 -0.43
C VAL A 385 16.66 -1.40 -1.71
N ALA A 386 17.81 -1.47 -2.37
CA ALA A 386 18.05 -0.76 -3.63
C ALA A 386 17.11 -1.24 -4.75
N LEU A 387 16.85 -2.54 -4.86
CA LEU A 387 15.86 -3.09 -5.79
C LEU A 387 14.45 -2.54 -5.54
N HIS A 388 14.02 -2.46 -4.27
CA HIS A 388 12.70 -1.91 -3.94
C HIS A 388 12.61 -0.40 -4.19
N ILE A 389 13.68 0.35 -3.95
CA ILE A 389 13.75 1.76 -4.35
C ILE A 389 13.63 1.87 -5.88
N GLY A 390 14.35 1.07 -6.64
CA GLY A 390 14.20 1.00 -8.10
C GLY A 390 12.77 0.69 -8.53
N LYS A 391 12.15 -0.33 -7.91
CA LYS A 391 10.74 -0.68 -8.14
C LYS A 391 9.79 0.48 -7.82
N SER A 392 10.08 1.32 -6.80
CA SER A 392 9.29 2.52 -6.50
C SER A 392 9.30 3.54 -7.65
N PHE A 393 10.36 3.55 -8.47
CA PHE A 393 10.45 4.35 -9.68
C PHE A 393 9.96 3.63 -10.96
N GLY A 394 9.37 2.44 -10.80
CA GLY A 394 8.94 1.61 -11.93
C GLY A 394 10.08 0.91 -12.67
N ILE A 395 11.28 0.91 -12.08
CA ILE A 395 12.46 0.19 -12.59
C ILE A 395 12.50 -1.19 -11.94
N ASP A 396 12.31 -2.21 -12.74
CA ASP A 396 12.29 -3.61 -12.29
C ASP A 396 13.34 -4.42 -13.06
N PRO A 397 14.61 -4.41 -12.59
CA PRO A 397 15.70 -5.03 -13.33
C PRO A 397 15.66 -6.56 -13.31
N LEU A 398 14.95 -7.15 -12.34
CA LEU A 398 14.79 -8.60 -12.24
C LEU A 398 13.63 -9.12 -13.09
N GLY A 399 12.67 -8.25 -13.46
CA GLY A 399 11.43 -8.66 -14.08
C GLY A 399 10.34 -8.99 -13.07
N PHE A 400 9.23 -9.55 -13.54
CA PHE A 400 8.08 -9.87 -12.71
C PHE A 400 8.21 -11.29 -12.12
N ALA A 401 8.07 -11.39 -10.81
CA ALA A 401 7.79 -12.64 -10.11
C ALA A 401 6.79 -12.36 -8.99
N HIS A 402 5.82 -13.25 -8.75
CA HIS A 402 4.93 -13.14 -7.60
C HIS A 402 5.70 -13.37 -6.29
N GLU A 403 6.82 -14.09 -6.38
CA GLU A 403 7.72 -14.37 -5.28
C GLU A 403 9.14 -14.66 -5.79
N TYR A 404 10.12 -13.96 -5.23
CA TYR A 404 11.54 -14.15 -5.50
C TYR A 404 12.12 -15.03 -4.39
N GLY A 405 11.91 -16.34 -4.48
CA GLY A 405 12.35 -17.30 -3.48
C GLY A 405 13.85 -17.65 -3.58
N TYR A 406 14.24 -18.67 -2.84
CA TYR A 406 15.59 -19.25 -2.87
C TYR A 406 15.98 -19.68 -4.28
N ALA A 407 17.22 -19.42 -4.65
CA ALA A 407 17.81 -19.64 -5.98
C ALA A 407 17.25 -18.74 -7.10
N CYS A 408 16.57 -17.63 -6.76
CA CYS A 408 16.22 -16.57 -7.71
C CYS A 408 17.20 -15.38 -7.62
N VAL A 409 17.52 -14.96 -6.42
CA VAL A 409 18.51 -13.91 -6.16
C VAL A 409 19.55 -14.48 -5.21
N ASP A 410 20.80 -14.55 -5.69
CA ASP A 410 21.90 -15.04 -4.87
C ASP A 410 22.39 -13.97 -3.89
N PRO A 411 22.81 -14.37 -2.67
CA PRO A 411 23.44 -13.44 -1.74
C PRO A 411 24.73 -12.87 -2.29
N ILE A 412 25.09 -11.66 -1.84
CA ILE A 412 26.34 -11.00 -2.22
C ILE A 412 27.43 -11.48 -1.29
N GLN A 413 28.42 -12.20 -1.83
CA GLN A 413 29.52 -12.78 -1.07
C GLN A 413 30.80 -11.95 -1.13
N SER A 414 30.94 -11.03 -2.08
CA SER A 414 32.12 -10.21 -2.29
C SER A 414 31.76 -8.73 -2.36
N LEU A 415 32.63 -7.88 -1.79
CA LEU A 415 32.52 -6.43 -1.94
C LEU A 415 32.83 -5.94 -3.37
N ALA A 416 33.41 -6.78 -4.23
CA ALA A 416 33.63 -6.49 -5.64
C ALA A 416 32.42 -6.81 -6.52
N ASP A 417 31.31 -7.28 -5.96
CA ASP A 417 30.09 -7.59 -6.71
C ASP A 417 29.48 -6.30 -7.29
N PHE A 418 29.29 -6.28 -8.61
CA PHE A 418 28.76 -5.10 -9.33
C PHE A 418 27.36 -4.66 -8.86
N ARG A 419 26.58 -5.57 -8.27
CA ARG A 419 25.25 -5.26 -7.72
C ARG A 419 25.30 -4.23 -6.59
N LEU A 420 26.46 -4.07 -5.94
CA LEU A 420 26.68 -3.03 -4.92
C LEU A 420 26.70 -1.61 -5.49
N LEU A 421 26.86 -1.43 -6.80
CA LEU A 421 26.74 -0.11 -7.43
C LEU A 421 25.37 0.53 -7.16
N ALA A 422 24.29 -0.26 -7.13
CA ALA A 422 22.94 0.26 -6.88
C ALA A 422 22.79 0.90 -5.48
N PRO A 423 23.08 0.21 -4.35
CA PRO A 423 23.03 0.84 -3.04
C PRO A 423 24.03 1.98 -2.87
N LEU A 424 25.23 1.91 -3.49
CA LEU A 424 26.21 3.00 -3.45
C LEU A 424 25.69 4.26 -4.16
N LEU A 425 25.06 4.11 -5.32
CA LEU A 425 24.41 5.25 -6.03
C LEU A 425 23.31 5.87 -5.20
N ILE A 426 22.48 5.07 -4.51
CA ILE A 426 21.44 5.57 -3.62
C ILE A 426 22.05 6.33 -2.43
N LEU A 427 23.10 5.82 -1.83
CA LEU A 427 23.81 6.50 -0.75
C LEU A 427 24.42 7.83 -1.24
N ALA A 428 25.04 7.85 -2.42
CA ALA A 428 25.56 9.07 -3.03
C ALA A 428 24.45 10.09 -3.30
N MET A 429 23.28 9.64 -3.80
CA MET A 429 22.11 10.51 -4.00
C MET A 429 21.61 11.09 -2.67
N ILE A 430 21.49 10.28 -1.61
CA ILE A 430 21.08 10.75 -0.28
C ILE A 430 22.09 11.77 0.25
N ALA A 431 23.39 11.49 0.14
CA ALA A 431 24.46 12.41 0.56
C ALA A 431 24.38 13.73 -0.20
N SER A 432 24.13 13.70 -1.52
CA SER A 432 23.93 14.89 -2.35
C SER A 432 22.70 15.71 -1.90
N LEU A 433 21.59 15.04 -1.58
CA LEU A 433 20.39 15.71 -1.06
C LEU A 433 20.64 16.36 0.31
N ILE A 434 21.40 15.71 1.20
CA ILE A 434 21.79 16.27 2.50
C ILE A 434 22.68 17.50 2.30
N PHE A 435 23.64 17.43 1.37
CA PHE A 435 24.49 18.55 1.01
C PHE A 435 23.66 19.73 0.48
N GLU A 436 22.73 19.48 -0.44
CA GLU A 436 21.82 20.50 -0.98
C GLU A 436 20.93 21.15 0.11
N ILE A 437 20.46 20.37 1.09
CA ILE A 437 19.74 20.90 2.26
C ILE A 437 20.60 21.91 3.00
N LYS A 438 21.87 21.57 3.24
CA LYS A 438 22.84 22.40 3.98
C LYS A 438 23.18 23.69 3.20
N GLU A 439 23.42 23.58 1.91
CA GLU A 439 23.76 24.72 1.05
C GLU A 439 22.61 25.69 0.84
N ARG A 440 21.44 25.16 0.48
CA ARG A 440 20.28 26.01 0.16
C ARG A 440 19.71 26.71 1.38
N ARG A 441 19.87 26.16 2.58
CA ARG A 441 19.31 26.65 3.85
C ARG A 441 17.82 27.01 3.75
N SER A 442 17.12 26.44 2.78
CA SER A 442 15.69 26.66 2.57
C SER A 442 14.87 25.67 3.38
N MET A 443 14.11 26.17 4.35
CA MET A 443 13.22 25.35 5.18
C MET A 443 12.25 24.52 4.33
N GLY A 444 11.64 25.14 3.31
CA GLY A 444 10.70 24.45 2.45
C GLY A 444 11.32 23.32 1.63
N PHE A 445 12.54 23.53 1.11
CA PHE A 445 13.27 22.48 0.42
C PHE A 445 13.64 21.34 1.36
N SER A 446 14.18 21.68 2.54
CA SER A 446 14.55 20.69 3.55
C SER A 446 13.36 19.82 3.97
N LEU A 447 12.22 20.45 4.27
CA LEU A 447 11.00 19.74 4.69
C LEU A 447 10.48 18.80 3.58
N VAL A 448 10.53 19.23 2.31
CA VAL A 448 10.13 18.40 1.16
C VAL A 448 11.06 17.18 1.02
N VAL A 449 12.37 17.37 1.10
CA VAL A 449 13.34 16.28 0.96
C VAL A 449 13.21 15.29 2.12
N ILE A 450 13.13 15.77 3.37
CA ILE A 450 12.96 14.91 4.55
C ILE A 450 11.65 14.13 4.47
N THR A 451 10.57 14.75 4.00
CA THR A 451 9.28 14.07 3.77
C THR A 451 9.40 12.96 2.71
N ALA A 452 10.11 13.23 1.62
CA ALA A 452 10.37 12.22 0.59
C ALA A 452 11.18 11.04 1.14
N LEU A 453 12.22 11.31 1.91
CA LEU A 453 13.03 10.26 2.58
C LEU A 453 12.20 9.46 3.58
N ALA A 454 11.27 10.09 4.31
CA ALA A 454 10.37 9.39 5.23
C ALA A 454 9.39 8.43 4.51
N TRP A 455 8.89 8.81 3.32
CA TRP A 455 8.09 7.89 2.50
C TRP A 455 8.95 6.74 1.93
N MET A 456 10.20 6.99 1.55
CA MET A 456 11.14 5.92 1.17
C MET A 456 11.47 5.00 2.35
N ALA A 457 11.55 5.53 3.57
CA ALA A 457 11.77 4.75 4.78
C ALA A 457 10.63 3.79 5.15
N THR A 458 9.45 3.90 4.49
CA THR A 458 8.37 2.89 4.60
C THR A 458 8.80 1.50 4.10
N LEU A 459 9.90 1.42 3.35
CA LEU A 459 10.56 0.18 2.94
C LEU A 459 11.38 -0.49 4.06
N PHE A 460 11.47 0.11 5.27
CA PHE A 460 12.22 -0.45 6.39
C PHE A 460 11.92 -1.92 6.71
N PRO A 461 10.69 -2.44 6.63
CA PRO A 461 10.41 -3.85 6.90
C PRO A 461 11.23 -4.85 6.09
N ILE A 462 11.61 -4.48 4.85
CA ILE A 462 12.40 -5.35 3.96
C ILE A 462 13.92 -5.19 4.11
N SER A 463 14.37 -4.33 5.00
CA SER A 463 15.82 -4.05 5.23
C SER A 463 16.57 -5.20 5.92
N GLY A 464 15.85 -6.26 6.34
CA GLY A 464 16.43 -7.38 7.08
C GLY A 464 16.51 -7.17 8.61
N PHE A 465 16.15 -5.98 9.13
CA PHE A 465 16.00 -5.76 10.57
C PHE A 465 14.73 -6.38 11.12
N VAL A 466 13.66 -6.39 10.32
CA VAL A 466 12.39 -7.01 10.68
C VAL A 466 12.32 -8.41 10.04
N LYS A 467 11.84 -9.39 10.81
CA LYS A 467 11.59 -10.74 10.29
C LYS A 467 10.29 -10.74 9.50
N VAL A 468 10.38 -10.86 8.19
CA VAL A 468 9.24 -10.95 7.28
C VAL A 468 9.32 -12.23 6.45
N GLY A 469 8.19 -12.82 6.15
CA GLY A 469 8.13 -14.09 5.39
C GLY A 469 8.50 -13.94 3.91
N THR A 470 8.45 -12.73 3.36
CA THR A 470 8.80 -12.45 1.95
C THR A 470 9.85 -11.36 1.90
N PHE A 471 10.92 -11.54 1.15
CA PHE A 471 12.01 -10.55 1.14
C PHE A 471 11.97 -9.60 -0.06
N ILE A 472 11.39 -9.97 -1.19
CA ILE A 472 11.09 -9.09 -2.32
C ILE A 472 9.61 -9.20 -2.65
N ALA A 473 8.88 -8.08 -2.57
CA ALA A 473 7.44 -8.05 -2.87
C ALA A 473 7.00 -6.68 -3.35
N ASP A 474 6.27 -6.65 -4.45
CA ASP A 474 5.76 -5.42 -5.06
C ASP A 474 4.78 -4.66 -4.13
N ARG A 475 4.01 -5.39 -3.29
CA ARG A 475 3.09 -4.79 -2.31
C ARG A 475 3.77 -3.87 -1.29
N MET A 476 5.03 -4.12 -0.96
CA MET A 476 5.79 -3.30 0.00
C MET A 476 6.19 -1.94 -0.58
N VAL A 477 6.23 -1.83 -1.90
CA VAL A 477 6.65 -0.62 -2.62
C VAL A 477 5.56 0.45 -2.67
N MET A 478 4.29 0.07 -2.53
CA MET A 478 3.15 0.96 -2.74
C MET A 478 3.23 2.29 -1.96
N PRO A 479 3.61 2.36 -0.67
CA PRO A 479 3.71 3.64 0.03
C PRO A 479 4.82 4.54 -0.50
N SER A 480 5.97 3.99 -0.90
CA SER A 480 7.11 4.77 -1.42
C SER A 480 6.84 5.37 -2.81
N THR A 481 5.92 4.79 -3.61
CA THR A 481 5.51 5.35 -4.92
C THR A 481 4.80 6.69 -4.81
N VAL A 482 4.28 7.06 -3.63
CA VAL A 482 3.71 8.39 -3.36
C VAL A 482 4.73 9.48 -3.70
N VAL A 483 6.01 9.29 -3.34
CA VAL A 483 7.09 10.24 -3.66
C VAL A 483 7.21 10.41 -5.18
N VAL A 484 7.36 9.28 -5.89
CA VAL A 484 7.56 9.31 -7.34
C VAL A 484 6.38 9.96 -8.04
N SER A 485 5.16 9.67 -7.59
CA SER A 485 3.95 10.22 -8.16
C SER A 485 3.82 11.73 -7.92
N VAL A 486 4.06 12.19 -6.68
CA VAL A 486 3.96 13.61 -6.30
C VAL A 486 5.04 14.44 -6.98
N PHE A 487 6.31 14.00 -6.90
CA PHE A 487 7.44 14.72 -7.51
C PHE A 487 7.42 14.65 -9.03
N GLY A 488 7.20 13.46 -9.60
CA GLY A 488 7.10 13.24 -11.04
C GLY A 488 5.94 14.01 -11.65
N GLY A 489 4.79 14.04 -10.97
CA GLY A 489 3.62 14.83 -11.38
C GLY A 489 3.93 16.33 -11.47
N TYR A 490 4.59 16.89 -10.44
CA TYR A 490 4.99 18.29 -10.44
C TYR A 490 6.05 18.60 -11.49
N ALA A 491 7.12 17.79 -11.57
CA ALA A 491 8.20 18.00 -12.52
C ALA A 491 7.70 17.97 -13.98
N ALA A 492 6.85 16.99 -14.32
CA ALA A 492 6.23 16.89 -15.63
C ALA A 492 5.32 18.10 -15.92
N ALA A 493 4.49 18.51 -14.98
CA ALA A 493 3.58 19.63 -15.13
C ALA A 493 4.33 20.96 -15.41
N VAL A 494 5.38 21.25 -14.63
CA VAL A 494 6.21 22.45 -14.83
C VAL A 494 6.86 22.43 -16.21
N ARG A 495 7.42 21.31 -16.63
CA ARG A 495 8.05 21.18 -17.96
C ARG A 495 7.04 21.35 -19.09
N ILE A 496 5.89 20.70 -19.03
CA ILE A 496 4.84 20.75 -20.05
C ILE A 496 4.26 22.16 -20.16
N VAL A 497 3.96 22.83 -19.05
CA VAL A 497 3.28 24.14 -19.07
C VAL A 497 4.23 25.25 -19.47
N ASN A 498 5.49 25.23 -18.99
CA ASN A 498 6.45 26.30 -19.25
C ASN A 498 7.15 26.20 -20.63
N SER A 499 7.23 25.01 -21.22
CA SER A 499 7.89 24.80 -22.50
C SER A 499 6.93 24.99 -23.67
N LYS A 500 6.77 26.23 -24.15
CA LYS A 500 5.85 26.54 -25.25
C LYS A 500 6.21 25.79 -26.55
N SER A 501 7.50 25.73 -26.90
CA SER A 501 8.00 25.11 -28.15
C SER A 501 7.98 23.57 -28.13
N HIS A 502 8.23 22.97 -26.96
CA HIS A 502 8.34 21.50 -26.82
C HIS A 502 7.15 20.85 -26.11
N ARG A 503 6.09 21.62 -25.83
CA ARG A 503 4.92 21.13 -25.07
C ARG A 503 4.32 19.87 -25.69
N LEU A 504 4.07 19.90 -26.99
CA LEU A 504 3.50 18.76 -27.71
C LEU A 504 4.40 17.53 -27.59
N VAL A 505 5.70 17.68 -27.81
CA VAL A 505 6.68 16.58 -27.69
C VAL A 505 6.67 15.98 -26.28
N LEU A 506 6.68 16.81 -25.25
CA LEU A 506 6.63 16.36 -23.85
C LEU A 506 5.33 15.61 -23.54
N VAL A 507 4.19 16.11 -24.02
CA VAL A 507 2.89 15.43 -23.87
C VAL A 507 2.89 14.08 -24.60
N LEU A 508 3.43 14.03 -25.82
CA LEU A 508 3.52 12.79 -26.59
C LEU A 508 4.47 11.79 -25.93
N LEU A 509 5.61 12.22 -25.40
CA LEU A 509 6.53 11.36 -24.65
C LEU A 509 5.88 10.80 -23.39
N LEU A 510 5.15 11.62 -22.65
CA LEU A 510 4.42 11.19 -21.48
C LEU A 510 3.29 10.22 -21.84
N ALA A 511 2.53 10.50 -22.89
CA ALA A 511 1.51 9.59 -23.40
C ALA A 511 2.12 8.27 -23.88
N PHE A 512 3.24 8.30 -24.59
CA PHE A 512 3.97 7.09 -25.00
C PHE A 512 4.44 6.28 -23.78
N PHE A 513 4.97 6.94 -22.76
CA PHE A 513 5.38 6.28 -21.53
C PHE A 513 4.21 5.55 -20.83
N PHE A 514 3.07 6.20 -20.70
CA PHE A 514 1.90 5.54 -20.09
C PHE A 514 1.30 4.48 -20.98
N VAL A 515 0.98 4.81 -22.23
CA VAL A 515 0.26 3.92 -23.15
C VAL A 515 1.16 2.82 -23.72
N GLY A 516 2.41 3.15 -24.05
CA GLY A 516 3.35 2.20 -24.66
C GLY A 516 4.12 1.33 -23.67
N PHE A 517 4.27 1.77 -22.42
CA PHE A 517 5.15 1.09 -21.48
C PHE A 517 4.46 0.63 -20.18
N TRP A 518 3.77 1.52 -19.45
CA TRP A 518 3.18 1.15 -18.16
C TRP A 518 1.83 0.44 -18.30
N THR A 519 0.92 0.94 -19.12
CA THR A 519 -0.41 0.31 -19.32
C THR A 519 -0.33 -1.14 -19.79
N PRO A 520 0.49 -1.51 -20.80
CA PRO A 520 0.64 -2.91 -21.20
C PRO A 520 1.17 -3.80 -20.07
N ARG A 521 2.11 -3.28 -19.25
CA ARG A 521 2.65 -4.02 -18.10
C ARG A 521 1.59 -4.24 -17.03
N VAL A 522 0.83 -3.21 -16.68
CA VAL A 522 -0.27 -3.32 -15.72
C VAL A 522 -1.31 -4.30 -16.21
N TRP A 523 -1.72 -4.19 -17.48
CA TRP A 523 -2.67 -5.09 -18.12
C TRP A 523 -2.21 -6.54 -18.08
N GLN A 524 -0.99 -6.81 -18.55
CA GLN A 524 -0.43 -8.16 -18.59
C GLN A 524 -0.30 -8.75 -17.18
N ARG A 525 0.25 -7.99 -16.23
CA ARG A 525 0.39 -8.45 -14.84
C ARG A 525 -0.97 -8.69 -14.18
N THR A 526 -1.98 -7.84 -14.45
CA THR A 526 -3.34 -8.07 -13.93
C THR A 526 -3.91 -9.37 -14.47
N LYS A 527 -3.68 -9.67 -15.75
CA LYS A 527 -4.06 -10.96 -16.35
C LYS A 527 -3.31 -12.14 -15.72
N ASP A 528 -2.01 -11.98 -15.42
CA ASP A 528 -1.22 -13.04 -14.81
C ASP A 528 -1.79 -13.44 -13.43
N TRP A 529 -2.38 -12.51 -12.66
CA TRP A 529 -3.02 -12.76 -11.37
C TRP A 529 -4.43 -13.39 -11.44
N THR A 530 -4.93 -13.71 -12.62
CA THR A 530 -6.25 -14.37 -12.76
C THR A 530 -6.18 -15.88 -12.90
N ASP A 531 -4.97 -16.44 -13.09
CA ASP A 531 -4.77 -17.87 -13.33
C ASP A 531 -3.48 -18.36 -12.65
N HIS A 532 -3.57 -19.48 -11.92
CA HIS A 532 -2.44 -20.06 -11.21
C HIS A 532 -1.27 -20.43 -12.14
N LYS A 533 -1.59 -21.11 -13.24
CA LYS A 533 -0.57 -21.58 -14.18
C LYS A 533 0.14 -20.39 -14.81
N LEU A 534 -0.63 -19.39 -15.25
CA LEU A 534 -0.07 -18.20 -15.89
C LEU A 534 0.84 -17.42 -14.93
N LEU A 535 0.42 -17.25 -13.67
CA LEU A 535 1.21 -16.57 -12.64
C LEU A 535 2.55 -17.28 -12.36
N PHE A 536 2.52 -18.61 -12.24
CA PHE A 536 3.72 -19.39 -11.94
C PHE A 536 4.63 -19.55 -13.16
N ASP A 537 4.07 -19.70 -14.37
CA ASP A 537 4.85 -19.73 -15.61
C ASP A 537 5.59 -18.38 -15.81
N ARG A 538 4.94 -17.24 -15.57
CA ARG A 538 5.58 -15.91 -15.60
C ARG A 538 6.66 -15.74 -14.54
N THR A 539 6.42 -16.24 -13.34
CA THR A 539 7.45 -16.25 -12.30
C THR A 539 8.65 -17.11 -12.70
N ARG A 540 8.44 -18.24 -13.40
CA ARG A 540 9.52 -19.09 -13.89
C ARG A 540 10.40 -18.40 -14.95
N GLU A 541 9.83 -17.53 -15.77
CA GLU A 541 10.61 -16.73 -16.73
C GLU A 541 11.63 -15.83 -16.02
N THR A 542 11.26 -15.27 -14.86
CA THR A 542 12.14 -14.41 -14.04
C THR A 542 13.04 -15.19 -13.10
N CYS A 543 12.50 -16.24 -12.46
CA CYS A 543 13.16 -17.05 -11.45
C CYS A 543 13.10 -18.54 -11.85
N PRO A 544 13.84 -19.00 -12.83
CA PRO A 544 13.73 -20.36 -13.38
C PRO A 544 14.05 -21.45 -12.35
N ASN A 545 14.92 -21.17 -11.40
CA ASN A 545 15.40 -22.10 -10.38
C ASN A 545 14.75 -21.89 -9.00
N SER A 546 13.75 -21.01 -8.87
CA SER A 546 13.09 -20.79 -7.58
C SER A 546 12.42 -22.10 -7.09
N ALA A 547 12.98 -22.68 -6.02
CA ALA A 547 12.50 -23.95 -5.46
C ALA A 547 11.01 -23.90 -5.11
N LYS A 548 10.54 -22.80 -4.54
CA LYS A 548 9.13 -22.63 -4.19
C LYS A 548 8.24 -22.51 -5.43
N ASN A 549 8.65 -21.75 -6.45
CA ASN A 549 7.88 -21.63 -7.68
C ASN A 549 7.80 -22.96 -8.45
N LEU A 550 8.90 -23.71 -8.52
CA LEU A 550 8.94 -25.06 -9.12
C LEU A 550 7.98 -26.02 -8.38
N LEU A 551 7.92 -25.95 -7.04
CA LEU A 551 6.96 -26.73 -6.24
C LEU A 551 5.51 -26.31 -6.56
N GLN A 552 5.21 -25.02 -6.68
CA GLN A 552 3.86 -24.55 -7.01
C GLN A 552 3.44 -25.00 -8.42
N LEU A 553 4.34 -24.89 -9.41
CA LEU A 553 4.09 -25.42 -10.76
C LEU A 553 3.85 -26.94 -10.76
N SER A 554 4.61 -27.71 -9.95
CA SER A 554 4.36 -29.15 -9.77
C SER A 554 2.95 -29.40 -9.23
N LYS A 555 2.49 -28.64 -8.23
CA LYS A 555 1.13 -28.78 -7.70
C LYS A 555 0.06 -28.47 -8.76
N VAL A 556 0.26 -27.40 -9.54
CA VAL A 556 -0.67 -27.08 -10.64
C VAL A 556 -0.72 -28.22 -11.66
N ARG A 557 0.43 -28.78 -12.05
CA ARG A 557 0.49 -29.91 -13.00
C ARG A 557 -0.12 -31.20 -12.44
N SER A 558 -0.17 -31.36 -11.13
CA SER A 558 -0.82 -32.48 -10.45
C SER A 558 -2.32 -32.30 -10.19
N GLY A 559 -2.93 -31.25 -10.78
CA GLY A 559 -4.38 -30.98 -10.69
C GLY A 559 -4.80 -30.05 -9.56
N SER A 560 -3.88 -29.46 -8.80
CA SER A 560 -4.22 -28.39 -7.89
C SER A 560 -4.57 -27.11 -8.68
N GLY A 561 -5.77 -26.54 -8.48
CA GLY A 561 -6.25 -25.37 -9.22
C GLY A 561 -7.13 -25.72 -10.42
N GLY A 562 -7.81 -26.87 -10.42
CA GLY A 562 -8.90 -27.18 -11.37
C GLY A 562 -8.47 -27.50 -12.80
N LEU A 563 -7.18 -27.82 -13.05
CA LEU A 563 -6.72 -28.18 -14.39
C LEU A 563 -7.46 -29.42 -14.93
N GLN A 564 -7.99 -29.29 -16.15
CA GLN A 564 -8.68 -30.39 -16.85
C GLN A 564 -7.73 -31.52 -17.23
N HIS A 565 -6.45 -31.24 -17.41
CA HIS A 565 -5.43 -32.21 -17.78
C HIS A 565 -4.31 -32.25 -16.74
N VAL A 566 -4.22 -33.38 -16.05
CA VAL A 566 -3.15 -33.67 -15.07
C VAL A 566 -1.97 -34.30 -15.80
N ASP A 567 -0.78 -33.76 -15.57
CA ASP A 567 0.49 -34.26 -16.11
C ASP A 567 1.41 -34.64 -14.94
N TRP A 568 1.33 -35.92 -14.54
CA TRP A 568 2.07 -36.45 -13.40
C TRP A 568 3.57 -36.51 -13.64
N ASP A 569 4.02 -36.73 -14.90
CA ASP A 569 5.45 -36.83 -15.24
C ASP A 569 6.09 -35.46 -15.20
N LYS A 570 5.42 -34.46 -15.75
CA LYS A 570 5.89 -33.07 -15.65
C LYS A 570 5.84 -32.53 -14.22
N SER A 571 4.84 -32.94 -13.45
CA SER A 571 4.75 -32.62 -12.02
C SER A 571 5.93 -33.23 -11.25
N LEU A 572 6.31 -34.47 -11.54
CA LEU A 572 7.44 -35.16 -10.93
C LEU A 572 8.77 -34.47 -11.31
N GLU A 573 8.97 -34.16 -12.58
CA GLU A 573 10.15 -33.43 -13.04
C GLU A 573 10.32 -32.10 -12.30
N LEU A 574 9.25 -31.31 -12.16
CA LEU A 574 9.28 -30.01 -11.50
C LEU A 574 9.59 -30.11 -10.00
N VAL A 575 9.04 -31.10 -9.29
CA VAL A 575 9.34 -31.27 -7.87
C VAL A 575 10.77 -31.79 -7.65
N GLN A 576 11.32 -32.58 -8.57
CA GLN A 576 12.73 -32.98 -8.58
C GLN A 576 13.64 -31.76 -8.79
N GLN A 577 13.33 -30.89 -9.74
CA GLN A 577 14.04 -29.61 -9.93
C GLN A 577 13.96 -28.76 -8.67
N ALA A 578 12.81 -28.67 -7.99
CA ALA A 578 12.66 -27.93 -6.74
C ALA A 578 13.57 -28.49 -5.63
N GLN A 579 13.69 -29.82 -5.52
CA GLN A 579 14.56 -30.48 -4.55
C GLN A 579 16.05 -30.28 -4.89
N GLN A 580 16.40 -30.26 -6.17
CA GLN A 580 17.76 -29.98 -6.61
C GLN A 580 18.16 -28.53 -6.32
N ALA A 581 17.24 -27.58 -6.54
CA ALA A 581 17.45 -26.15 -6.27
C ALA A 581 17.64 -25.89 -4.77
N ASP A 582 16.83 -26.52 -3.91
CA ASP A 582 17.00 -26.44 -2.45
C ASP A 582 16.81 -27.82 -1.79
N PRO A 583 17.89 -28.54 -1.53
CA PRO A 583 17.84 -29.88 -0.90
C PRO A 583 17.22 -29.89 0.51
N TYR A 584 17.18 -28.73 1.19
CA TYR A 584 16.62 -28.57 2.54
C TYR A 584 15.12 -28.18 2.52
N PHE A 585 14.54 -27.99 1.35
CA PHE A 585 13.13 -27.59 1.21
C PHE A 585 12.18 -28.76 1.52
N CYS A 586 11.81 -28.93 2.77
CA CYS A 586 11.06 -30.10 3.24
C CYS A 586 9.66 -30.25 2.63
N ARG A 587 9.01 -29.17 2.17
CA ARG A 587 7.66 -29.19 1.56
C ARG A 587 7.58 -30.02 0.27
N VAL A 588 8.70 -30.24 -0.42
CA VAL A 588 8.75 -31.06 -1.65
C VAL A 588 8.35 -32.52 -1.36
N HIS A 589 8.64 -33.03 -0.14
CA HIS A 589 8.33 -34.40 0.23
C HIS A 589 6.82 -34.70 0.25
N PHE A 590 6.01 -33.73 0.67
CA PHE A 590 4.56 -33.90 0.60
C PHE A 590 4.08 -34.02 -0.86
N GLN A 591 4.63 -33.22 -1.77
CA GLN A 591 4.27 -33.25 -3.19
C GLN A 591 4.75 -34.56 -3.86
N PHE A 592 5.97 -35.02 -3.56
CA PHE A 592 6.44 -36.33 -4.01
C PHE A 592 5.49 -37.45 -3.57
N ALA A 593 5.12 -37.48 -2.28
CA ALA A 593 4.21 -38.50 -1.74
C ALA A 593 2.86 -38.47 -2.46
N HIS A 594 2.33 -37.29 -2.76
CA HIS A 594 1.07 -37.16 -3.49
C HIS A 594 1.18 -37.69 -4.93
N ILE A 595 2.27 -37.37 -5.65
CA ILE A 595 2.51 -37.88 -7.00
C ILE A 595 2.69 -39.39 -7.00
N TYR A 596 3.57 -39.95 -6.13
CA TYR A 596 3.84 -41.37 -6.07
C TYR A 596 2.62 -42.18 -5.61
N LEU A 597 1.74 -41.63 -4.76
CA LEU A 597 0.49 -42.27 -4.41
C LEU A 597 -0.43 -42.47 -5.63
N LYS A 598 -0.45 -41.47 -6.53
CA LYS A 598 -1.20 -41.54 -7.78
C LYS A 598 -0.58 -42.47 -8.82
N GLN A 599 0.74 -42.70 -8.74
CA GLN A 599 1.49 -43.63 -9.57
C GLN A 599 1.59 -45.02 -8.94
N GLU A 600 0.93 -45.25 -7.79
CA GLU A 600 0.93 -46.54 -7.03
C GLU A 600 2.34 -47.00 -6.60
N ARG A 601 3.27 -46.07 -6.48
CA ARG A 601 4.66 -46.35 -6.06
C ARG A 601 4.77 -46.28 -4.53
N TYR A 602 4.21 -47.23 -3.86
CA TYR A 602 3.96 -47.22 -2.41
C TYR A 602 5.23 -47.10 -1.53
N ARG A 603 6.36 -47.68 -1.95
CA ARG A 603 7.63 -47.53 -1.22
C ARG A 603 8.10 -46.09 -1.18
N ASP A 604 7.97 -45.40 -2.30
CA ASP A 604 8.35 -44.01 -2.42
C ASP A 604 7.39 -43.10 -1.62
N VAL A 605 6.09 -43.43 -1.62
CA VAL A 605 5.07 -42.77 -0.79
C VAL A 605 5.47 -42.80 0.68
N GLU A 606 5.80 -43.98 1.22
CA GLU A 606 6.15 -44.13 2.63
C GLU A 606 7.41 -43.33 3.00
N TYR A 607 8.44 -43.39 2.15
CA TYR A 607 9.67 -42.66 2.35
C TYR A 607 9.43 -41.16 2.42
N HIS A 608 8.66 -40.60 1.47
CA HIS A 608 8.41 -39.18 1.41
C HIS A 608 7.40 -38.71 2.45
N LEU A 609 6.36 -39.48 2.78
CA LEU A 609 5.42 -39.11 3.85
C LEU A 609 6.10 -39.04 5.21
N THR A 610 7.00 -39.96 5.53
CA THR A 610 7.77 -39.89 6.78
C THR A 610 8.50 -38.60 6.93
N ARG A 611 9.16 -38.10 5.85
CA ARG A 611 9.88 -36.83 5.85
C ARG A 611 8.95 -35.62 5.84
N ALA A 612 7.79 -35.74 5.19
CA ALA A 612 6.82 -34.63 5.14
C ALA A 612 6.13 -34.39 6.49
N VAL A 613 5.98 -35.43 7.34
CA VAL A 613 5.47 -35.29 8.71
C VAL A 613 6.43 -34.52 9.60
N ASP A 614 7.76 -34.64 9.37
CA ASP A 614 8.76 -33.90 10.11
C ASP A 614 8.85 -32.42 9.68
N CYS A 615 8.19 -32.03 8.57
CA CYS A 615 8.19 -30.66 8.05
C CYS A 615 7.12 -29.80 8.75
N PRO A 616 7.47 -28.75 9.51
CA PRO A 616 6.52 -27.98 10.33
C PRO A 616 5.35 -27.40 9.56
N THR A 617 5.56 -27.07 8.28
CA THR A 617 4.57 -26.38 7.42
C THR A 617 3.66 -27.34 6.66
N SER A 618 4.03 -28.62 6.51
CA SER A 618 3.24 -29.63 5.78
C SER A 618 2.81 -30.83 6.63
N ALA A 619 3.19 -30.88 7.90
CA ALA A 619 2.96 -32.02 8.78
C ALA A 619 1.49 -32.45 8.87
N SER A 620 0.54 -31.53 9.04
CA SER A 620 -0.88 -31.87 9.11
C SER A 620 -1.42 -32.44 7.79
N GLN A 621 -1.03 -31.83 6.66
CA GLN A 621 -1.43 -32.33 5.33
C GLN A 621 -0.81 -33.70 5.02
N ALA A 622 0.43 -33.91 5.48
CA ALA A 622 1.10 -35.20 5.34
C ALA A 622 0.41 -36.30 6.17
N LEU A 623 -0.05 -36.01 7.39
CA LEU A 623 -0.82 -36.89 8.20
C LEU A 623 -2.18 -37.24 7.56
N ASP A 624 -2.87 -36.27 6.97
CA ASP A 624 -4.13 -36.52 6.25
C ASP A 624 -3.91 -37.39 5.01
N LEU A 625 -2.82 -37.15 4.27
CA LEU A 625 -2.46 -37.99 3.13
C LEU A 625 -2.03 -39.39 3.56
N TRP A 626 -1.34 -39.49 4.69
CA TRP A 626 -0.99 -40.78 5.31
C TRP A 626 -2.22 -41.58 5.66
N ASN A 627 -3.27 -40.97 6.21
CA ASN A 627 -4.55 -41.65 6.47
C ASN A 627 -5.20 -42.16 5.19
N LYS A 628 -5.21 -41.38 4.12
CA LYS A 628 -5.72 -41.79 2.81
C LYS A 628 -4.92 -42.96 2.22
N TYR A 629 -3.61 -42.92 2.36
CA TYR A 629 -2.71 -43.97 1.91
C TYR A 629 -3.02 -45.31 2.60
N TRP A 630 -3.14 -45.31 3.94
CA TRP A 630 -3.41 -46.56 4.67
C TRP A 630 -4.80 -47.08 4.48
N ASN A 631 -5.79 -46.22 4.29
CA ASN A 631 -7.15 -46.63 3.96
C ASN A 631 -7.25 -47.32 2.57
N ALA A 632 -6.30 -47.04 1.69
CA ALA A 632 -6.24 -47.68 0.37
C ALA A 632 -5.41 -48.97 0.33
N GLN A 633 -4.70 -49.31 1.41
CA GLN A 633 -3.87 -50.51 1.50
C GLN A 633 -4.66 -51.75 2.02
N VAL A 634 -4.34 -52.95 1.51
CA VAL A 634 -4.99 -54.20 1.87
C VAL A 634 -4.62 -54.64 3.30
N ASP A 635 -3.43 -54.25 3.80
CA ASP A 635 -2.98 -54.60 5.17
C ASP A 635 -3.15 -53.40 6.12
N GLN A 636 -4.37 -53.23 6.59
CA GLN A 636 -4.76 -52.13 7.47
C GLN A 636 -4.12 -52.21 8.87
N ASP A 637 -3.76 -53.37 9.37
CA ASP A 637 -3.23 -53.57 10.74
C ASP A 637 -1.75 -53.17 10.86
N ALA A 638 -0.93 -53.54 9.89
CA ALA A 638 0.48 -53.09 9.84
C ALA A 638 0.55 -51.56 9.67
N GLY A 639 -0.35 -51.02 8.85
CA GLY A 639 -0.50 -49.62 8.64
C GLY A 639 -0.88 -48.83 9.89
N ARG A 640 -1.86 -49.34 10.64
CA ARG A 640 -2.31 -48.73 11.88
C ARG A 640 -1.20 -48.65 12.93
N LYS A 641 -0.41 -49.70 13.11
CA LYS A 641 0.74 -49.72 14.04
C LYS A 641 1.84 -48.74 13.66
N ARG A 642 2.17 -48.61 12.37
CA ARG A 642 3.15 -47.63 11.88
C ARG A 642 2.65 -46.21 12.05
N ARG A 643 1.37 -45.95 11.78
CA ARG A 643 0.71 -44.65 12.01
C ARG A 643 0.78 -44.24 13.48
N GLU A 644 0.45 -45.15 14.40
CA GLU A 644 0.53 -44.84 15.83
C GLU A 644 1.96 -44.51 16.26
N LYS A 645 2.94 -45.21 15.71
CA LYS A 645 4.36 -44.91 15.96
C LYS A 645 4.78 -43.52 15.47
N LEU A 646 4.30 -43.14 14.28
CA LEU A 646 4.56 -41.81 13.71
C LEU A 646 3.81 -40.69 14.44
N LEU A 647 2.56 -40.91 14.82
CA LEU A 647 1.79 -40.00 15.65
C LEU A 647 2.46 -39.76 17.00
N LYS A 648 2.91 -40.85 17.66
CA LYS A 648 3.66 -40.74 18.92
C LYS A 648 4.97 -39.98 18.75
N ALA A 649 5.70 -40.19 17.64
CA ALA A 649 6.93 -39.49 17.35
C ALA A 649 6.64 -37.98 17.08
N TYR A 650 5.58 -37.66 16.32
CA TYR A 650 5.12 -36.31 16.07
C TYR A 650 4.69 -35.57 17.33
N GLU A 651 3.86 -36.21 18.17
CA GLU A 651 3.43 -35.66 19.45
C GLU A 651 4.59 -35.48 20.43
N LYS A 652 5.56 -36.44 20.43
CA LYS A 652 6.79 -36.30 21.21
C LYS A 652 7.61 -35.10 20.71
N GLY A 653 7.84 -34.99 19.41
CA GLY A 653 8.58 -33.86 18.82
C GLY A 653 7.90 -32.51 19.09
N LYS A 654 6.55 -32.50 19.08
CA LYS A 654 5.77 -31.31 19.46
C LYS A 654 5.95 -30.95 20.93
N LYS A 655 5.92 -31.93 21.85
CA LYS A 655 6.15 -31.71 23.29
C LYS A 655 7.59 -31.29 23.55
N ASP A 656 8.57 -31.92 22.88
CA ASP A 656 9.98 -31.57 23.01
C ASP A 656 10.26 -30.13 22.52
N ALA A 657 9.61 -29.71 21.43
CA ALA A 657 9.69 -28.33 20.94
C ALA A 657 9.02 -27.33 21.89
N GLU A 658 7.85 -27.65 22.46
CA GLU A 658 7.19 -26.83 23.47
C GLU A 658 8.01 -26.72 24.76
N SER A 659 8.63 -27.83 25.21
CA SER A 659 9.52 -27.87 26.37
C SER A 659 10.80 -27.08 26.16
N ALA A 660 11.39 -27.14 24.97
CA ALA A 660 12.57 -26.35 24.60
C ALA A 660 12.27 -24.86 24.59
N LEU A 661 11.08 -24.44 24.07
CA LEU A 661 10.64 -23.05 24.10
C LEU A 661 10.36 -22.56 25.53
N GLN A 662 9.79 -23.40 26.39
CA GLN A 662 9.59 -23.06 27.82
C GLN A 662 10.91 -22.92 28.56
N MET A 663 11.89 -23.80 28.29
CA MET A 663 13.23 -23.71 28.86
C MET A 663 13.99 -22.48 28.38
N GLU A 664 13.86 -22.10 27.11
CA GLU A 664 14.46 -20.88 26.57
C GLU A 664 13.82 -19.62 27.19
N ALA A 665 12.49 -19.63 27.35
CA ALA A 665 11.78 -18.56 28.04
C ALA A 665 12.18 -18.47 29.54
N TYR A 666 12.39 -19.60 30.19
CA TYR A 666 12.87 -19.66 31.58
C TYR A 666 14.32 -19.15 31.71
N LYS A 667 15.21 -19.53 30.79
CA LYS A 667 16.58 -19.02 30.74
C LYS A 667 16.63 -17.49 30.52
N LYS A 668 15.79 -16.97 29.63
CA LYS A 668 15.66 -15.52 29.39
C LYS A 668 15.13 -14.75 30.60
N ARG A 669 14.20 -15.36 31.39
CA ARG A 669 13.72 -14.78 32.66
C ARG A 669 14.78 -14.81 33.74
N GLY A 670 15.60 -15.86 33.80
CA GLY A 670 16.73 -15.99 34.73
C GLY A 670 17.85 -14.97 34.46
N GLN A 671 18.20 -14.74 33.18
CA GLN A 671 19.18 -13.71 32.80
C GLN A 671 18.70 -12.30 33.17
N LYS A 672 17.43 -11.98 32.90
CA LYS A 672 16.86 -10.67 33.27
C LYS A 672 16.81 -10.42 34.78
N ARG A 673 16.80 -11.48 35.58
CA ARG A 673 16.79 -11.37 37.07
C ARG A 673 18.21 -11.19 37.65
N ASN A 674 19.24 -11.54 36.88
CA ASN A 674 20.64 -11.35 37.27
C ASN A 674 21.24 -10.01 36.74
N GLU A 675 20.51 -9.31 35.88
CA GLU A 675 20.85 -7.98 35.35
C GLU A 675 20.11 -6.82 36.09
N LEU A 676 19.18 -7.15 37.00
CA LEU A 676 18.54 -6.25 37.94
C LEU A 676 19.11 -6.45 39.34
#